data_1d169272d589ea9e98dc30d166cf3300
#
_entry.id   1d169272d589ea9e98dc30d166cf3300
#
_cell.length_a   1.000
_cell.length_b   1.000
_cell.length_c   1.000
_cell.angle_alpha   90.00
_cell.angle_beta   90.00
_cell.angle_gamma   90.00
#
_symmetry.space_group_name_H-M   'P 1'
#
loop_
_entity.id
_entity.type
_entity.pdbx_description
1 polymer ?
#
loop_
_entity_poly.entity_id
_entity_poly.type
_entity_poly.pdbx_seq_one_letter_code
_entity_poly.pdbx_strand_id
1 'polypeptide(L)'
;MKLRNQFFTGILIITLSAMGYNIDGQSVGREVRNFNNDWKFYKGDVPDGHKTGLDDSGWRVLDLPHDWSIEGPFSNDNVSCTGYLPGGTGWYRKTFSIAEDEKGRKVFIYFDGIYNNSEVWINEEYLGKRPNGYISFRYDLTPYINFGKENIIAVKVDHTLFGDSRWYTGSGIYRDVKLISTDPVYIKQWGVCYTTPEVSPEKAQLSVDVTILNETGRRKKLEVKNTLWFGNGIVGEVTQKIILGSLSEQVINQVIIIDEPKLWDIDDPDLYYLVTEVKGRKMVDQTVTPVGFRTFRFDAENGFFLNGKNMKLKGICMHHDAGSLGSAVPRKEIARRLDILKELGCNAIRTSHNPFSSDFLELCDIKGFLVIGEAFDEWELPKKKWLTGWNRGIPGKEGYAADFKEWAKTDLRDFILRDRNHPSIMMWSIGNEVDYPNDPYTHPVLNTEANPQTWAKFDEKLPHANRLGEVARELVAVIKQLDTTRPVTAGLASALMSNETGYAEALDVVGYNYQEFRYEPDHKEFPDRPLYGSENGMSLEAWNTVADNDYVMGQFLWTGIEYLGEAGQYPSRHSTSGLIDLAGNKKPEFYFRQSLWSEKPMVFLGTSDRLTERRQTSLWAHKRVDPHWDYDQGKAISVNAFSNCEEVELFLNNKSLGTRKMADFQNRTISWDVPFENGTLRAVAKNNGREVAYDELITTAAPVKLVAISDVTSLKADKEDLAHVFVTVCDEAGNVVYNARNEISCEISGPVRLLGMEDANPVNIEDYKDKKQHAYHGKLLIYLQSTDKTGNITVILSSDGLHGTTVQLETIE
;
A
#
# COMPACT_ATOMS: atom_id res chain seq x y z
N MET A 1 13.55 17.36 16.44
CA MET A 1 13.78 16.14 17.24
C MET A 1 13.48 14.85 16.46
N LYS A 2 12.72 14.91 15.34
CA LYS A 2 12.31 13.74 14.52
C LYS A 2 13.37 13.18 13.56
N LEU A 3 14.46 13.88 13.26
CA LEU A 3 15.52 13.38 12.36
C LEU A 3 16.51 12.38 13.01
N ARG A 4 16.43 12.19 14.33
CA ARG A 4 17.39 11.37 15.07
C ARG A 4 17.14 9.85 14.92
N ASN A 5 15.88 9.41 14.76
CA ASN A 5 15.56 7.98 14.71
C ASN A 5 15.76 7.36 13.32
N GLN A 6 15.59 8.10 12.24
CA GLN A 6 15.82 7.56 10.88
C GLN A 6 17.30 7.27 10.60
N PHE A 7 18.23 8.07 11.15
CA PHE A 7 19.68 7.83 11.04
C PHE A 7 20.13 6.60 11.84
N PHE A 8 19.49 6.33 13.00
CA PHE A 8 19.85 5.18 13.84
C PHE A 8 19.40 3.84 13.28
N THR A 9 18.24 3.79 12.61
CA THR A 9 17.70 2.54 12.04
C THR A 9 18.56 2.03 10.89
N GLY A 10 18.99 2.91 9.99
CA GLY A 10 19.92 2.58 8.91
C GLY A 10 21.30 2.09 9.40
N ILE A 11 21.83 2.72 10.45
CA ILE A 11 23.13 2.34 11.02
C ILE A 11 23.06 0.99 11.76
N LEU A 12 21.95 0.66 12.41
CA LEU A 12 21.82 -0.63 13.11
C LEU A 12 21.69 -1.80 12.12
N ILE A 13 20.94 -1.63 11.03
CA ILE A 13 20.85 -2.65 9.97
C ILE A 13 22.21 -2.86 9.30
N ILE A 14 22.96 -1.78 9.04
CA ILE A 14 24.33 -1.84 8.48
C ILE A 14 25.30 -2.49 9.47
N THR A 15 25.21 -2.19 10.78
CA THR A 15 26.07 -2.82 11.80
C THR A 15 25.71 -4.27 12.07
N LEU A 16 24.44 -4.65 12.01
CA LEU A 16 24.01 -6.05 12.14
C LEU A 16 24.35 -6.88 10.88
N SER A 17 24.25 -6.32 9.69
CA SER A 17 24.78 -6.95 8.48
C SER A 17 26.30 -7.02 8.45
N ALA A 18 27.01 -6.02 8.99
CA ALA A 18 28.48 -6.03 9.11
C ALA A 18 29.01 -7.00 10.17
N MET A 19 28.22 -7.35 11.18
CA MET A 19 28.57 -8.36 12.19
C MET A 19 28.49 -9.82 11.67
N GLY A 20 27.88 -10.02 10.49
CA GLY A 20 27.84 -11.33 9.81
C GLY A 20 29.01 -11.59 8.86
N TYR A 21 29.89 -10.61 8.63
CA TYR A 21 31.07 -10.79 7.78
C TYR A 21 32.30 -11.18 8.58
N ASN A 22 32.65 -12.44 8.54
CA ASN A 22 33.98 -12.89 8.93
C ASN A 22 35.00 -12.51 7.84
N ILE A 23 36.12 -11.93 8.27
CA ILE A 23 37.24 -11.47 7.44
C ILE A 23 37.88 -12.61 6.58
N ASP A 24 37.49 -13.85 6.75
CA ASP A 24 38.03 -15.04 6.08
C ASP A 24 37.15 -15.65 4.95
N GLY A 25 36.20 -14.92 4.39
CA GLY A 25 35.53 -15.33 3.14
C GLY A 25 34.67 -16.61 3.17
N GLN A 26 34.35 -17.18 4.35
CA GLN A 26 33.38 -18.26 4.46
C GLN A 26 32.02 -17.70 4.85
N SER A 27 31.01 -17.82 3.98
CA SER A 27 29.63 -17.50 4.27
C SER A 27 29.15 -18.40 5.43
N VAL A 28 28.88 -17.78 6.57
CA VAL A 28 28.47 -18.50 7.77
C VAL A 28 26.98 -18.27 7.97
N GLY A 29 26.16 -19.30 7.72
CA GLY A 29 24.72 -19.25 7.94
C GLY A 29 23.90 -19.00 6.66
N ARG A 30 22.77 -18.32 6.81
CA ARG A 30 21.87 -17.95 5.71
C ARG A 30 22.47 -16.81 4.88
N GLU A 31 22.40 -16.95 3.58
CA GLU A 31 22.72 -15.88 2.63
C GLU A 31 21.46 -15.55 1.83
N VAL A 32 21.09 -14.27 1.77
CA VAL A 32 19.98 -13.76 0.98
C VAL A 32 20.57 -12.80 -0.05
N ARG A 33 20.45 -13.17 -1.33
CA ARG A 33 20.95 -12.38 -2.47
C ARG A 33 19.78 -11.71 -3.16
N ASN A 34 19.90 -10.42 -3.45
CA ASN A 34 19.02 -9.76 -4.40
C ASN A 34 19.09 -10.47 -5.74
N PHE A 35 17.95 -10.81 -6.33
CA PHE A 35 17.89 -11.53 -7.58
C PHE A 35 17.13 -10.76 -8.67
N ASN A 36 16.91 -9.47 -8.47
CA ASN A 36 16.08 -8.60 -9.33
C ASN A 36 16.75 -8.25 -10.66
N ASN A 37 18.08 -8.21 -10.75
CA ASN A 37 18.78 -7.64 -11.89
C ASN A 37 18.88 -8.61 -13.09
N ASP A 38 19.02 -8.06 -14.29
CA ASP A 38 19.41 -8.75 -15.52
C ASP A 38 18.50 -9.92 -15.93
N TRP A 39 17.20 -9.77 -15.80
CA TRP A 39 16.22 -10.71 -16.34
C TRP A 39 15.97 -10.43 -17.82
N LYS A 40 15.82 -11.49 -18.60
CA LYS A 40 15.34 -11.43 -19.98
C LYS A 40 13.82 -11.55 -19.98
N PHE A 41 13.14 -10.69 -20.68
CA PHE A 41 11.68 -10.61 -20.75
C PHE A 41 11.18 -10.65 -22.20
N TYR A 42 10.11 -11.39 -22.42
CA TYR A 42 9.37 -11.41 -23.68
C TYR A 42 7.86 -11.34 -23.41
N LYS A 43 7.19 -10.36 -24.01
CA LYS A 43 5.72 -10.23 -23.94
C LYS A 43 5.10 -11.05 -25.07
N GLY A 44 4.37 -12.09 -24.73
CA GLY A 44 3.76 -13.04 -25.63
C GLY A 44 3.91 -14.47 -25.15
N ASP A 45 3.17 -15.40 -25.72
CA ASP A 45 3.34 -16.81 -25.43
C ASP A 45 4.50 -17.37 -26.26
N VAL A 46 5.37 -18.16 -25.61
CA VAL A 46 6.52 -18.79 -26.24
C VAL A 46 6.42 -20.29 -26.02
N PRO A 47 6.17 -21.06 -27.07
CA PRO A 47 6.23 -22.52 -26.98
C PRO A 47 7.59 -22.95 -26.40
N ASP A 48 7.55 -23.84 -25.41
CA ASP A 48 8.76 -24.34 -24.76
C ASP A 48 9.69 -23.27 -24.15
N GLY A 49 9.12 -22.11 -23.69
CA GLY A 49 9.86 -21.00 -23.10
C GLY A 49 10.74 -21.38 -21.89
N HIS A 50 10.49 -22.55 -21.28
CA HIS A 50 11.26 -23.12 -20.18
C HIS A 50 12.51 -23.91 -20.63
N LYS A 51 12.68 -24.22 -21.92
CA LYS A 51 13.78 -25.03 -22.44
C LYS A 51 15.13 -24.32 -22.35
N THR A 52 16.16 -25.02 -21.90
CA THR A 52 17.50 -24.44 -21.75
C THR A 52 18.14 -24.06 -23.09
N GLY A 53 17.83 -24.80 -24.15
CA GLY A 53 18.32 -24.54 -25.51
C GLY A 53 17.56 -23.49 -26.29
N LEU A 54 16.58 -22.80 -25.69
CA LEU A 54 15.87 -21.71 -26.37
C LEU A 54 16.80 -20.52 -26.63
N ASP A 55 16.77 -20.01 -27.88
CA ASP A 55 17.44 -18.75 -28.21
C ASP A 55 16.62 -17.57 -27.69
N ASP A 56 17.08 -16.97 -26.61
CA ASP A 56 16.49 -15.82 -25.97
C ASP A 56 17.33 -14.54 -26.15
N SER A 57 18.23 -14.52 -27.15
CA SER A 57 19.13 -13.39 -27.44
C SER A 57 18.37 -12.12 -27.85
N GLY A 58 17.18 -12.27 -28.46
CA GLY A 58 16.29 -11.17 -28.84
C GLY A 58 15.38 -10.66 -27.73
N TRP A 59 15.40 -11.25 -26.52
CA TRP A 59 14.57 -10.82 -25.43
C TRP A 59 15.10 -9.54 -24.77
N ARG A 60 14.20 -8.69 -24.30
CA ARG A 60 14.55 -7.46 -23.59
C ARG A 60 15.19 -7.78 -22.24
N VAL A 61 16.34 -7.19 -21.96
CA VAL A 61 16.96 -7.24 -20.63
C VAL A 61 16.38 -6.15 -19.76
N LEU A 62 15.97 -6.49 -18.53
CA LEU A 62 15.40 -5.57 -17.56
C LEU A 62 15.70 -5.99 -16.13
N ASP A 63 15.52 -5.07 -15.21
CA ASP A 63 15.56 -5.32 -13.77
C ASP A 63 14.15 -5.38 -13.20
N LEU A 64 13.94 -6.26 -12.20
CA LEU A 64 12.72 -6.35 -11.41
C LEU A 64 12.74 -5.32 -10.27
N PRO A 65 11.60 -4.95 -9.72
CA PRO A 65 10.22 -5.26 -10.09
C PRO A 65 9.82 -4.74 -11.47
N HIS A 66 8.97 -5.49 -12.17
CA HIS A 66 8.53 -5.14 -13.52
C HIS A 66 7.04 -5.42 -13.72
N ASP A 67 6.34 -4.42 -14.25
CA ASP A 67 4.94 -4.46 -14.64
C ASP A 67 4.83 -4.08 -16.11
N TRP A 68 4.51 -5.05 -16.98
CA TRP A 68 4.41 -4.74 -18.42
C TRP A 68 3.09 -4.10 -18.82
N SER A 69 2.05 -4.16 -17.98
CA SER A 69 0.77 -3.54 -18.29
C SER A 69 0.86 -2.03 -18.33
N ILE A 70 1.65 -1.44 -17.42
CA ILE A 70 1.84 0.02 -17.38
C ILE A 70 2.63 0.57 -18.57
N GLU A 71 3.29 -0.29 -19.33
CA GLU A 71 3.96 0.09 -20.57
C GLU A 71 2.98 0.30 -21.71
N GLY A 72 1.70 0.08 -21.50
CA GLY A 72 0.60 0.42 -22.41
C GLY A 72 0.55 -0.39 -23.71
N PRO A 73 -0.07 0.15 -24.75
CA PRO A 73 -0.81 1.42 -24.76
C PRO A 73 -2.18 1.34 -24.05
N PHE A 74 -2.70 2.49 -23.64
CA PHE A 74 -4.12 2.62 -23.32
C PHE A 74 -4.97 2.38 -24.56
N SER A 75 -6.01 1.57 -24.45
CA SER A 75 -6.89 1.26 -25.57
C SER A 75 -8.33 1.03 -25.12
N ASN A 76 -9.29 1.52 -25.91
CA ASN A 76 -10.70 1.21 -25.69
C ASN A 76 -11.05 -0.27 -25.92
N ASP A 77 -10.13 -1.05 -26.49
CA ASP A 77 -10.25 -2.49 -26.64
C ASP A 77 -9.91 -3.25 -25.35
N ASN A 78 -9.25 -2.59 -24.41
CA ASN A 78 -8.97 -3.08 -23.07
C ASN A 78 -10.16 -2.77 -22.12
N VAL A 79 -10.04 -3.19 -20.86
CA VAL A 79 -11.16 -3.13 -19.91
C VAL A 79 -11.03 -1.99 -18.91
N SER A 80 -12.18 -1.37 -18.56
CA SER A 80 -12.21 -0.23 -17.62
C SER A 80 -11.83 -0.59 -16.21
N CYS A 81 -12.15 -1.80 -15.75
CA CYS A 81 -11.83 -2.26 -14.41
C CYS A 81 -10.30 -2.24 -14.13
N THR A 82 -9.46 -2.41 -15.17
CA THR A 82 -8.00 -2.30 -15.07
C THR A 82 -7.43 -1.02 -15.70
N GLY A 83 -8.27 0.01 -15.90
CA GLY A 83 -7.82 1.32 -16.40
C GLY A 83 -7.49 1.35 -17.89
N TYR A 84 -8.08 0.46 -18.69
CA TYR A 84 -7.85 0.35 -20.14
C TYR A 84 -6.40 0.03 -20.53
N LEU A 85 -5.66 -0.59 -19.63
CA LEU A 85 -4.30 -1.10 -19.86
C LEU A 85 -4.33 -2.60 -20.22
N PRO A 86 -3.34 -3.09 -20.99
CA PRO A 86 -3.36 -4.46 -21.48
C PRO A 86 -2.91 -5.49 -20.45
N GLY A 87 -3.46 -6.70 -20.49
CA GLY A 87 -2.91 -7.90 -19.86
C GLY A 87 -2.04 -8.71 -20.82
N GLY A 88 -2.20 -10.04 -20.81
CA GLY A 88 -1.59 -10.98 -21.72
C GLY A 88 -0.65 -11.98 -21.05
N THR A 89 0.20 -12.65 -21.84
CA THR A 89 1.22 -13.58 -21.35
C THR A 89 2.59 -12.93 -21.41
N GLY A 90 3.43 -13.20 -20.41
CA GLY A 90 4.83 -12.78 -20.38
C GLY A 90 5.74 -13.89 -19.89
N TRP A 91 6.93 -13.95 -20.46
CA TRP A 91 7.98 -14.87 -20.05
C TRP A 91 9.18 -14.12 -19.51
N TYR A 92 9.72 -14.62 -18.40
CA TYR A 92 10.96 -14.14 -17.79
C TYR A 92 11.96 -15.28 -17.75
N ARG A 93 13.21 -14.99 -18.07
CA ARG A 93 14.31 -15.95 -18.00
C ARG A 93 15.54 -15.29 -17.39
N LYS A 94 16.27 -16.07 -16.61
CA LYS A 94 17.57 -15.61 -16.08
C LYS A 94 18.56 -16.75 -16.01
N THR A 95 19.75 -16.53 -16.56
CA THR A 95 20.91 -17.41 -16.40
C THR A 95 21.71 -16.96 -15.18
N PHE A 96 22.09 -17.91 -14.33
CA PHE A 96 22.87 -17.65 -13.12
C PHE A 96 23.71 -18.84 -12.72
N SER A 97 24.68 -18.66 -11.84
CA SER A 97 25.51 -19.73 -11.31
C SER A 97 25.51 -19.76 -9.79
N ILE A 98 25.61 -20.96 -9.23
CA ILE A 98 25.87 -21.21 -7.82
C ILE A 98 27.27 -21.83 -7.73
N ALA A 99 28.10 -21.30 -6.86
CA ALA A 99 29.47 -21.76 -6.73
C ALA A 99 29.56 -23.23 -6.32
N GLU A 100 30.60 -23.94 -6.79
CA GLU A 100 30.80 -25.36 -6.48
C GLU A 100 31.03 -25.63 -4.99
N ASP A 101 31.57 -24.67 -4.26
CA ASP A 101 31.79 -24.75 -2.82
C ASP A 101 30.51 -24.59 -1.99
N GLU A 102 29.41 -24.13 -2.61
CA GLU A 102 28.07 -24.13 -2.02
C GLU A 102 27.38 -25.49 -2.09
N LYS A 103 27.98 -26.47 -2.74
CA LYS A 103 27.45 -27.85 -2.85
C LYS A 103 27.21 -28.45 -1.46
N GLY A 104 25.98 -28.90 -1.25
CA GLY A 104 25.51 -29.41 0.03
C GLY A 104 24.78 -28.38 0.88
N ARG A 105 24.66 -27.13 0.44
CA ARG A 105 23.69 -26.16 0.96
C ARG A 105 22.33 -26.37 0.32
N LYS A 106 21.32 -25.80 0.94
CA LYS A 106 19.96 -25.64 0.35
C LYS A 106 19.91 -24.33 -0.40
N VAL A 107 19.28 -24.35 -1.57
CA VAL A 107 19.08 -23.15 -2.41
C VAL A 107 17.60 -22.98 -2.72
N PHE A 108 17.07 -21.83 -2.42
CA PHE A 108 15.66 -21.48 -2.66
C PHE A 108 15.56 -20.21 -3.49
N ILE A 109 14.52 -20.14 -4.34
CA ILE A 109 14.07 -18.87 -4.91
C ILE A 109 12.79 -18.42 -4.21
N TYR A 110 12.75 -17.15 -3.84
CA TYR A 110 11.61 -16.51 -3.19
C TYR A 110 11.08 -15.39 -4.06
N PHE A 111 9.79 -15.39 -4.31
CA PHE A 111 9.06 -14.35 -4.99
C PHE A 111 8.13 -13.65 -3.98
N ASP A 112 8.20 -12.32 -3.89
CA ASP A 112 7.28 -11.55 -3.03
C ASP A 112 5.91 -11.33 -3.69
N GLY A 113 5.82 -11.42 -5.02
CA GLY A 113 4.57 -11.42 -5.79
C GLY A 113 4.79 -11.47 -7.30
N ILE A 114 3.95 -12.26 -7.98
CA ILE A 114 3.92 -12.37 -9.44
C ILE A 114 2.45 -12.33 -9.89
N TYR A 115 2.03 -11.31 -10.60
CA TYR A 115 0.64 -11.18 -11.04
C TYR A 115 0.48 -11.58 -12.50
N ASN A 116 -0.28 -12.65 -12.82
CA ASN A 116 -0.80 -13.72 -11.98
C ASN A 116 -0.59 -15.07 -12.68
N ASN A 117 -1.17 -16.16 -12.17
CA ASN A 117 -1.09 -17.51 -12.74
C ASN A 117 0.33 -17.90 -13.14
N SER A 118 1.29 -17.63 -12.24
CA SER A 118 2.71 -17.89 -12.52
C SER A 118 3.03 -19.37 -12.50
N GLU A 119 3.86 -19.80 -13.46
CA GLU A 119 4.48 -21.11 -13.50
C GLU A 119 6.00 -20.94 -13.53
N VAL A 120 6.73 -21.79 -12.81
CA VAL A 120 8.19 -21.64 -12.62
C VAL A 120 8.90 -22.93 -12.94
N TRP A 121 10.04 -22.82 -13.64
CA TRP A 121 10.96 -23.93 -13.98
C TRP A 121 12.39 -23.57 -13.62
N ILE A 122 13.17 -24.57 -13.28
CA ILE A 122 14.63 -24.51 -13.15
C ILE A 122 15.26 -25.61 -13.99
N ASN A 123 16.16 -25.25 -14.92
CA ASN A 123 16.83 -26.24 -15.79
C ASN A 123 15.85 -27.22 -16.49
N GLU A 124 14.71 -26.69 -16.95
CA GLU A 124 13.58 -27.41 -17.58
C GLU A 124 12.67 -28.17 -16.58
N GLU A 125 13.06 -28.33 -15.32
CA GLU A 125 12.24 -28.99 -14.30
C GLU A 125 11.16 -28.05 -13.76
N TYR A 126 9.91 -28.51 -13.78
CA TYR A 126 8.74 -27.77 -13.32
C TYR A 126 8.71 -27.72 -11.79
N LEU A 127 8.67 -26.52 -11.22
CA LEU A 127 8.63 -26.31 -9.77
C LEU A 127 7.20 -26.16 -9.24
N GLY A 128 6.30 -25.59 -10.02
CA GLY A 128 4.90 -25.42 -9.62
C GLY A 128 4.22 -24.19 -10.20
N LYS A 129 2.93 -24.09 -9.88
CA LYS A 129 2.04 -22.97 -10.23
C LYS A 129 1.64 -22.19 -8.98
N ARG A 130 1.44 -20.86 -9.13
CA ARG A 130 0.79 -20.00 -8.13
C ARG A 130 -0.21 -19.09 -8.84
N PRO A 131 -1.54 -19.29 -8.64
CA PRO A 131 -2.55 -18.49 -9.33
C PRO A 131 -2.70 -17.10 -8.71
N ASN A 132 -2.67 -16.96 -7.37
CA ASN A 132 -2.82 -15.69 -6.69
C ASN A 132 -1.58 -14.82 -6.86
N GLY A 133 -1.75 -13.65 -7.46
CA GLY A 133 -0.65 -12.74 -7.76
C GLY A 133 -0.12 -11.93 -6.56
N TYR A 134 -0.83 -11.92 -5.44
CA TYR A 134 -0.48 -11.10 -4.28
C TYR A 134 0.28 -11.84 -3.19
N ILE A 135 0.34 -13.17 -3.27
CA ILE A 135 0.93 -14.03 -2.24
C ILE A 135 2.39 -14.28 -2.53
N SER A 136 3.22 -14.14 -1.49
CA SER A 136 4.62 -14.50 -1.53
C SER A 136 4.80 -16.01 -1.42
N PHE A 137 5.74 -16.56 -2.16
CA PHE A 137 6.02 -18.00 -2.17
C PHE A 137 7.50 -18.30 -2.49
N ARG A 138 7.90 -19.54 -2.22
CA ARG A 138 9.25 -20.00 -2.57
C ARG A 138 9.25 -21.40 -3.17
N TYR A 139 10.29 -21.68 -3.97
CA TYR A 139 10.58 -23.04 -4.44
C TYR A 139 11.97 -23.49 -4.01
N ASP A 140 12.12 -24.78 -3.71
CA ASP A 140 13.41 -25.42 -3.46
C ASP A 140 14.09 -25.78 -4.79
N LEU A 141 15.18 -25.12 -5.09
CA LEU A 141 15.97 -25.34 -6.30
C LEU A 141 17.03 -26.44 -6.12
N THR A 142 17.32 -26.81 -4.86
CA THR A 142 18.46 -27.67 -4.50
C THR A 142 18.56 -28.98 -5.32
N PRO A 143 17.45 -29.73 -5.58
CA PRO A 143 17.51 -30.96 -6.32
C PRO A 143 17.95 -30.83 -7.78
N TYR A 144 17.81 -29.58 -8.34
CA TYR A 144 17.92 -29.33 -9.77
C TYR A 144 19.08 -28.39 -10.12
N ILE A 145 19.82 -27.87 -9.13
CA ILE A 145 20.94 -26.94 -9.33
C ILE A 145 22.18 -27.68 -9.81
N ASN A 146 22.79 -27.17 -10.86
CA ASN A 146 24.10 -27.53 -11.36
C ASN A 146 25.16 -26.65 -10.68
N PHE A 147 25.74 -27.10 -9.56
CA PHE A 147 26.78 -26.34 -8.85
C PHE A 147 28.02 -26.18 -9.74
N GLY A 148 28.64 -25.00 -9.67
CA GLY A 148 29.82 -24.64 -10.50
C GLY A 148 29.52 -24.47 -11.99
N LYS A 149 28.25 -24.52 -12.41
CA LYS A 149 27.79 -24.36 -13.80
C LYS A 149 26.65 -23.38 -13.91
N GLU A 150 26.31 -23.06 -15.14
CA GLU A 150 25.12 -22.25 -15.43
C GLU A 150 23.81 -22.98 -15.10
N ASN A 151 22.86 -22.26 -14.60
CA ASN A 151 21.49 -22.67 -14.39
C ASN A 151 20.56 -21.64 -15.04
N ILE A 152 19.41 -22.08 -15.52
CA ILE A 152 18.40 -21.22 -16.13
C ILE A 152 17.10 -21.37 -15.34
N ILE A 153 16.64 -20.24 -14.81
CA ILE A 153 15.28 -20.14 -14.28
C ILE A 153 14.37 -19.51 -15.33
N ALA A 154 13.17 -20.08 -15.51
CA ALA A 154 12.14 -19.55 -16.39
C ALA A 154 10.84 -19.38 -15.61
N VAL A 155 10.14 -18.27 -15.85
CA VAL A 155 8.85 -17.93 -15.25
C VAL A 155 7.90 -17.55 -16.37
N LYS A 156 6.77 -18.26 -16.47
CA LYS A 156 5.62 -17.87 -17.28
C LYS A 156 4.62 -17.16 -16.38
N VAL A 157 4.08 -16.05 -16.85
CA VAL A 157 2.99 -15.32 -16.21
C VAL A 157 1.84 -15.25 -17.20
N ASP A 158 0.67 -15.74 -16.81
CA ASP A 158 -0.52 -15.77 -17.67
C ASP A 158 -1.61 -14.84 -17.09
N HIS A 159 -1.63 -13.61 -17.56
CA HIS A 159 -2.67 -12.63 -17.25
C HIS A 159 -3.52 -12.32 -18.50
N THR A 160 -3.89 -13.35 -19.26
CA THR A 160 -4.76 -13.22 -20.43
C THR A 160 -6.20 -12.89 -20.04
N LEU A 161 -6.66 -13.36 -18.88
CA LEU A 161 -7.95 -13.01 -18.29
C LEU A 161 -7.84 -11.78 -17.39
N PHE A 162 -7.43 -10.65 -17.96
CA PHE A 162 -7.04 -9.44 -17.21
C PHE A 162 -8.23 -8.57 -16.76
N GLY A 163 -9.48 -8.95 -17.01
CA GLY A 163 -10.67 -8.37 -16.40
C GLY A 163 -11.02 -9.04 -15.06
N ASP A 164 -10.02 -9.37 -14.25
CA ASP A 164 -10.09 -10.24 -13.09
C ASP A 164 -10.24 -9.53 -11.75
N SER A 165 -10.20 -8.19 -11.76
CA SER A 165 -10.32 -7.33 -10.60
C SER A 165 -11.10 -6.06 -10.94
N ARG A 166 -11.50 -5.26 -9.93
CA ARG A 166 -12.16 -3.96 -10.15
C ARG A 166 -11.14 -2.80 -10.20
N TRP A 167 -9.88 -3.06 -9.87
CA TRP A 167 -8.77 -2.10 -9.87
C TRP A 167 -7.63 -2.61 -10.73
N TYR A 168 -6.67 -1.77 -11.01
CA TYR A 168 -5.46 -2.13 -11.73
C TYR A 168 -4.56 -3.04 -10.90
N THR A 169 -4.23 -4.19 -11.43
CA THR A 169 -3.44 -5.22 -10.76
C THR A 169 -1.97 -5.21 -11.20
N GLY A 170 -1.71 -4.66 -12.39
CA GLY A 170 -0.44 -4.86 -13.08
C GLY A 170 -0.29 -6.27 -13.65
N SER A 171 0.85 -6.54 -14.26
CA SER A 171 1.17 -7.88 -14.80
C SER A 171 2.68 -8.12 -14.75
N GLY A 172 3.10 -9.28 -14.23
CA GLY A 172 4.49 -9.67 -14.24
C GLY A 172 5.08 -9.95 -12.87
N ILE A 173 6.41 -10.01 -12.79
CA ILE A 173 7.13 -10.12 -11.51
C ILE A 173 7.25 -8.70 -10.95
N TYR A 174 6.20 -8.24 -10.28
CA TYR A 174 6.02 -6.85 -9.88
C TYR A 174 6.51 -6.54 -8.46
N ARG A 175 7.05 -7.55 -7.76
CA ARG A 175 7.71 -7.43 -6.45
C ARG A 175 9.06 -8.13 -6.47
N ASP A 176 9.82 -7.99 -5.40
CA ASP A 176 11.18 -8.51 -5.28
C ASP A 176 11.31 -10.01 -5.46
N VAL A 177 12.45 -10.40 -6.03
CA VAL A 177 12.92 -11.79 -6.10
C VAL A 177 14.23 -11.94 -5.33
N LYS A 178 14.31 -12.98 -4.49
CA LYS A 178 15.49 -13.27 -3.65
C LYS A 178 15.95 -14.70 -3.87
N LEU A 179 17.28 -14.89 -3.98
CA LEU A 179 17.91 -16.20 -3.94
C LEU A 179 18.44 -16.44 -2.54
N ILE A 180 18.03 -17.54 -1.90
CA ILE A 180 18.33 -17.83 -0.50
C ILE A 180 19.15 -19.11 -0.44
N SER A 181 20.34 -19.04 0.17
CA SER A 181 21.20 -20.21 0.42
C SER A 181 21.35 -20.44 1.91
N THR A 182 21.15 -21.70 2.37
CA THR A 182 21.23 -22.07 3.79
C THR A 182 21.99 -23.39 4.00
N ASP A 183 22.45 -23.65 5.25
CA ASP A 183 22.82 -25.02 5.65
C ASP A 183 21.60 -25.95 5.55
N PRO A 184 21.73 -27.27 5.35
CA PRO A 184 20.60 -28.19 5.43
C PRO A 184 19.93 -28.29 6.80
N VAL A 185 20.48 -27.63 7.81
CA VAL A 185 19.81 -27.34 9.08
C VAL A 185 19.57 -25.86 9.14
N TYR A 186 18.33 -25.44 9.13
CA TYR A 186 18.00 -24.02 8.97
C TYR A 186 16.67 -23.65 9.64
N ILE A 187 16.47 -22.35 9.91
CA ILE A 187 15.20 -21.79 10.35
C ILE A 187 14.22 -21.83 9.16
N LYS A 188 13.05 -22.44 9.36
CA LYS A 188 12.00 -22.53 8.34
C LYS A 188 11.63 -21.18 7.78
N GLN A 189 11.18 -21.12 6.54
CA GLN A 189 10.60 -19.89 5.98
C GLN A 189 9.48 -19.38 6.89
N TRP A 190 9.55 -18.11 7.30
CA TRP A 190 8.65 -17.47 8.29
C TRP A 190 8.57 -18.26 9.62
N GLY A 191 9.63 -18.98 9.96
CA GLY A 191 9.70 -19.90 11.09
C GLY A 191 10.04 -19.24 12.42
N VAL A 192 10.39 -17.95 12.45
CA VAL A 192 10.41 -17.15 13.68
C VAL A 192 9.06 -16.47 13.83
N CYS A 193 8.39 -16.77 14.94
CA CYS A 193 7.14 -16.12 15.31
C CYS A 193 7.27 -15.57 16.72
N TYR A 194 6.84 -14.34 16.97
CA TYR A 194 6.80 -13.83 18.32
C TYR A 194 5.40 -13.38 18.74
N THR A 195 5.16 -13.45 20.03
CA THR A 195 4.00 -12.84 20.69
C THR A 195 4.45 -12.06 21.92
N THR A 196 3.62 -11.10 22.33
CA THR A 196 3.87 -10.27 23.51
C THR A 196 2.72 -10.44 24.50
N PRO A 197 2.63 -11.58 25.22
CA PRO A 197 1.47 -11.93 26.05
C PRO A 197 1.26 -10.99 27.24
N GLU A 198 2.32 -10.38 27.74
CA GLU A 198 2.26 -9.37 28.78
C GLU A 198 3.04 -8.13 28.33
N VAL A 199 2.37 -6.98 28.33
CA VAL A 199 2.96 -5.68 28.01
C VAL A 199 2.39 -4.61 28.92
N SER A 200 3.29 -3.96 29.67
CA SER A 200 3.00 -2.77 30.46
C SER A 200 4.18 -1.79 30.35
N PRO A 201 4.06 -0.54 30.85
CA PRO A 201 5.19 0.38 30.89
C PRO A 201 6.35 -0.12 31.77
N GLU A 202 6.07 -0.95 32.77
CA GLU A 202 7.07 -1.47 33.71
C GLU A 202 7.74 -2.76 33.22
N LYS A 203 7.02 -3.57 32.42
CA LYS A 203 7.52 -4.88 32.02
C LYS A 203 6.85 -5.39 30.76
N ALA A 204 7.61 -6.09 29.92
CA ALA A 204 7.07 -6.87 28.82
C ALA A 204 7.67 -8.28 28.75
N GLN A 205 6.86 -9.20 28.26
CA GLN A 205 7.30 -10.55 27.93
C GLN A 205 7.27 -10.74 26.42
N LEU A 206 8.39 -11.17 25.84
CA LEU A 206 8.51 -11.61 24.45
C LEU A 206 8.57 -13.14 24.44
N SER A 207 7.56 -13.79 23.91
CA SER A 207 7.56 -15.23 23.65
C SER A 207 7.91 -15.47 22.20
N VAL A 208 8.95 -16.28 21.95
CA VAL A 208 9.51 -16.52 20.60
C VAL A 208 9.44 -18.00 20.27
N ASP A 209 8.75 -18.35 19.19
CA ASP A 209 8.76 -19.67 18.60
C ASP A 209 9.72 -19.69 17.40
N VAL A 210 10.70 -20.59 17.43
CA VAL A 210 11.67 -20.81 16.37
C VAL A 210 11.48 -22.20 15.79
N THR A 211 10.99 -22.28 14.57
CA THR A 211 10.84 -23.53 13.83
C THR A 211 12.13 -23.85 13.06
N ILE A 212 12.78 -24.96 13.39
CA ILE A 212 14.04 -25.38 12.78
C ILE A 212 13.84 -26.71 12.05
N LEU A 213 14.35 -26.79 10.81
CA LEU A 213 14.39 -28.03 10.02
C LEU A 213 15.80 -28.61 10.04
N ASN A 214 15.87 -29.94 10.08
CA ASN A 214 17.05 -30.71 9.82
C ASN A 214 16.76 -31.67 8.65
N GLU A 215 17.20 -31.31 7.47
CA GLU A 215 17.06 -32.15 6.27
C GLU A 215 18.25 -33.10 6.08
N THR A 216 19.12 -33.22 7.07
CA THR A 216 20.22 -34.20 7.04
C THR A 216 19.79 -35.56 7.59
N GLY A 217 20.38 -36.63 7.09
CA GLY A 217 20.18 -38.00 7.61
C GLY A 217 20.76 -38.25 9.01
N ARG A 218 21.16 -37.25 9.77
CA ARG A 218 21.85 -37.38 11.06
C ARG A 218 21.26 -36.44 12.11
N ARG A 219 21.21 -36.91 13.36
CA ARG A 219 20.87 -36.05 14.51
C ARG A 219 21.90 -34.94 14.66
N LYS A 220 21.42 -33.73 15.05
CA LYS A 220 22.26 -32.55 15.28
C LYS A 220 22.15 -32.08 16.71
N LYS A 221 23.27 -31.73 17.33
CA LYS A 221 23.29 -30.97 18.58
C LYS A 221 23.43 -29.51 18.20
N LEU A 222 22.49 -28.69 18.62
CA LEU A 222 22.38 -27.27 18.25
C LEU A 222 22.20 -26.43 19.51
N GLU A 223 22.59 -25.17 19.37
CA GLU A 223 22.28 -24.09 20.30
C GLU A 223 21.44 -23.09 19.55
N VAL A 224 20.27 -22.71 20.11
CA VAL A 224 19.39 -21.68 19.61
C VAL A 224 19.49 -20.50 20.55
N LYS A 225 19.91 -19.36 20.03
CA LYS A 225 20.07 -18.11 20.77
C LYS A 225 19.18 -17.04 20.16
N ASN A 226 18.36 -16.40 21.00
CA ASN A 226 17.63 -15.18 20.67
C ASN A 226 18.24 -14.02 21.46
N THR A 227 18.63 -12.96 20.76
CA THR A 227 19.16 -11.73 21.33
C THR A 227 18.30 -10.55 20.87
N LEU A 228 17.74 -9.82 21.81
CA LEU A 228 16.90 -8.67 21.56
C LEU A 228 17.70 -7.38 21.70
N TRP A 229 17.67 -6.56 20.65
CA TRP A 229 18.37 -5.28 20.55
C TRP A 229 17.40 -4.12 20.56
N PHE A 230 17.76 -3.03 21.24
CA PHE A 230 17.11 -1.73 21.11
C PHE A 230 18.18 -0.64 20.97
N GLY A 231 18.09 0.15 19.90
CA GLY A 231 19.20 1.02 19.50
C GLY A 231 20.49 0.22 19.32
N ASN A 232 21.56 0.62 20.01
CA ASN A 232 22.87 -0.06 19.95
C ASN A 232 23.09 -1.02 21.14
N GLY A 233 22.08 -1.32 21.96
CA GLY A 233 22.22 -2.13 23.18
C GLY A 233 21.44 -3.44 23.13
N ILE A 234 22.00 -4.50 23.74
CA ILE A 234 21.28 -5.73 24.02
C ILE A 234 20.41 -5.46 25.26
N VAL A 235 19.11 -5.73 25.13
CA VAL A 235 18.13 -5.53 26.21
C VAL A 235 17.65 -6.86 26.80
N GLY A 236 17.93 -7.97 26.14
CA GLY A 236 17.60 -9.30 26.62
C GLY A 236 18.17 -10.39 25.73
N GLU A 237 18.47 -11.54 26.31
CA GLU A 237 18.92 -12.71 25.57
C GLU A 237 18.50 -14.01 26.24
N VAL A 238 18.34 -15.05 25.44
CA VAL A 238 18.05 -16.41 25.90
C VAL A 238 18.75 -17.42 24.99
N THR A 239 19.25 -18.47 25.57
CA THR A 239 19.95 -19.56 24.86
C THR A 239 19.45 -20.91 25.31
N GLN A 240 19.19 -21.79 24.35
CA GLN A 240 18.75 -23.16 24.62
C GLN A 240 19.53 -24.17 23.78
N LYS A 241 20.02 -25.25 24.40
CA LYS A 241 20.64 -26.39 23.71
C LYS A 241 19.61 -27.44 23.40
N ILE A 242 19.60 -27.92 22.16
CA ILE A 242 18.64 -28.91 21.67
C ILE A 242 19.35 -30.06 20.95
N ILE A 243 18.61 -31.16 20.81
CA ILE A 243 19.00 -32.27 19.92
C ILE A 243 17.89 -32.43 18.88
N LEU A 244 18.17 -32.01 17.64
CA LEU A 244 17.24 -32.11 16.53
C LEU A 244 17.42 -33.45 15.80
N GLY A 245 16.35 -34.21 15.62
CA GLY A 245 16.34 -35.51 14.93
C GLY A 245 16.85 -35.41 13.50
N SER A 246 17.13 -36.54 12.86
CA SER A 246 17.38 -36.60 11.41
C SER A 246 16.06 -36.43 10.66
N LEU A 247 16.06 -35.70 9.53
CA LEU A 247 14.90 -35.49 8.67
C LEU A 247 13.66 -35.08 9.48
N SER A 248 13.83 -34.05 10.33
CA SER A 248 12.79 -33.63 11.27
C SER A 248 12.67 -32.12 11.40
N GLU A 249 11.52 -31.70 11.85
CA GLU A 249 11.18 -30.32 12.22
C GLU A 249 10.90 -30.22 13.72
N GLN A 250 11.32 -29.13 14.36
CA GLN A 250 11.05 -28.87 15.78
C GLN A 250 10.80 -27.39 16.00
N VAL A 251 9.78 -27.08 16.78
CA VAL A 251 9.51 -25.73 17.31
C VAL A 251 10.20 -25.60 18.66
N ILE A 252 10.93 -24.50 18.84
CA ILE A 252 11.64 -24.15 20.07
C ILE A 252 11.00 -22.90 20.63
N ASN A 253 10.36 -23.00 21.77
CA ASN A 253 9.80 -21.87 22.47
C ASN A 253 10.82 -21.28 23.45
N GLN A 254 11.00 -19.96 23.42
CA GLN A 254 11.87 -19.21 24.32
C GLN A 254 11.19 -17.92 24.78
N VAL A 255 11.54 -17.46 25.98
CA VAL A 255 10.96 -16.26 26.58
C VAL A 255 12.08 -15.29 26.97
N ILE A 256 11.88 -14.03 26.61
CA ILE A 256 12.72 -12.90 27.06
C ILE A 256 11.82 -11.94 27.85
N ILE A 257 12.29 -11.54 29.02
CA ILE A 257 11.61 -10.54 29.86
C ILE A 257 12.39 -9.24 29.77
N ILE A 258 11.67 -8.12 29.64
CA ILE A 258 12.24 -6.78 29.54
C ILE A 258 11.58 -5.90 30.57
N ASP A 259 12.40 -5.18 31.33
CA ASP A 259 11.94 -4.14 32.24
C ASP A 259 11.89 -2.79 31.51
N GLU A 260 10.87 -1.98 31.81
CA GLU A 260 10.62 -0.65 31.24
C GLU A 260 10.71 -0.61 29.68
N PRO A 261 9.92 -1.43 28.97
CA PRO A 261 9.98 -1.48 27.52
C PRO A 261 9.54 -0.14 26.91
N LYS A 262 10.17 0.25 25.79
CA LYS A 262 9.62 1.27 24.90
C LYS A 262 8.51 0.65 24.09
N LEU A 263 7.31 1.21 24.20
CA LEU A 263 6.14 0.70 23.49
C LEU A 263 6.10 1.26 22.07
N TRP A 264 5.75 0.42 21.12
CA TRP A 264 5.43 0.85 19.77
C TRP A 264 4.08 1.59 19.77
N ASP A 265 4.06 2.81 19.25
CA ASP A 265 2.88 3.66 19.14
C ASP A 265 2.85 4.35 17.76
N ILE A 266 1.71 4.92 17.38
CA ILE A 266 1.57 5.64 16.11
C ILE A 266 2.41 6.92 16.03
N ASP A 267 2.73 7.53 17.17
CA ASP A 267 3.52 8.76 17.28
C ASP A 267 5.00 8.47 17.55
N ASP A 268 5.28 7.43 18.32
CA ASP A 268 6.62 6.94 18.67
C ASP A 268 6.74 5.44 18.33
N PRO A 269 6.95 5.09 17.04
CA PRO A 269 6.99 3.70 16.57
C PRO A 269 8.33 3.03 16.89
N ASP A 270 8.60 2.84 18.18
CA ASP A 270 9.82 2.23 18.67
C ASP A 270 9.89 0.73 18.32
N LEU A 271 10.95 0.34 17.61
CA LEU A 271 11.19 -1.03 17.17
C LEU A 271 12.45 -1.61 17.81
N TYR A 272 12.32 -2.84 18.26
CA TYR A 272 13.41 -3.72 18.65
C TYR A 272 13.75 -4.65 17.50
N TYR A 273 14.93 -5.28 17.57
CA TYR A 273 15.37 -6.26 16.59
C TYR A 273 15.78 -7.56 17.30
N LEU A 274 15.03 -8.61 17.02
CA LEU A 274 15.30 -9.95 17.51
C LEU A 274 16.24 -10.66 16.54
N VAL A 275 17.48 -10.91 16.98
CA VAL A 275 18.46 -11.72 16.25
C VAL A 275 18.34 -13.15 16.74
N THR A 276 17.87 -14.05 15.86
CA THR A 276 17.78 -15.49 16.11
C THR A 276 18.92 -16.22 15.44
N GLU A 277 19.75 -16.87 16.23
CA GLU A 277 20.92 -17.62 15.77
C GLU A 277 20.75 -19.12 16.06
N VAL A 278 21.10 -19.95 15.10
CA VAL A 278 21.19 -21.39 15.27
C VAL A 278 22.63 -21.83 15.05
N LYS A 279 23.27 -22.37 16.09
CA LYS A 279 24.69 -22.78 16.10
C LYS A 279 24.85 -24.29 16.31
N GLY A 280 25.69 -24.93 15.49
CA GLY A 280 26.22 -26.25 15.74
C GLY A 280 27.68 -26.12 16.20
N ARG A 281 28.61 -26.72 15.49
CA ARG A 281 30.05 -26.45 15.66
C ARG A 281 30.45 -25.08 15.11
N LYS A 282 29.66 -24.58 14.14
CA LYS A 282 29.72 -23.24 13.54
C LYS A 282 28.32 -22.68 13.47
N MET A 283 28.17 -21.39 13.12
CA MET A 283 26.87 -20.82 12.76
C MET A 283 26.25 -21.62 11.60
N VAL A 284 25.01 -22.01 11.71
CA VAL A 284 24.28 -22.74 10.65
C VAL A 284 23.18 -21.89 10.04
N ASP A 285 22.53 -21.00 10.85
CA ASP A 285 21.53 -20.07 10.33
C ASP A 285 21.37 -18.85 11.26
N GLN A 286 20.95 -17.72 10.68
CA GLN A 286 20.64 -16.49 11.42
C GLN A 286 19.54 -15.72 10.72
N THR A 287 18.61 -15.13 11.48
CA THR A 287 17.58 -14.21 11.00
C THR A 287 17.42 -13.02 11.93
N VAL A 288 16.92 -11.90 11.38
CA VAL A 288 16.56 -10.70 12.16
C VAL A 288 15.07 -10.46 11.97
N THR A 289 14.34 -10.26 13.07
CA THR A 289 12.91 -10.00 13.08
C THR A 289 12.63 -8.69 13.83
N PRO A 290 11.98 -7.70 13.21
CA PRO A 290 11.50 -6.51 13.92
C PRO A 290 10.47 -6.88 14.98
N VAL A 291 10.54 -6.24 16.14
CA VAL A 291 9.62 -6.47 17.28
C VAL A 291 9.11 -5.13 17.80
N GLY A 292 7.79 -5.00 17.92
CA GLY A 292 7.14 -3.88 18.58
C GLY A 292 6.32 -4.36 19.78
N PHE A 293 6.58 -3.78 20.95
CA PHE A 293 5.76 -4.04 22.13
C PHE A 293 4.56 -3.13 22.15
N ARG A 294 3.36 -3.68 22.06
CA ARG A 294 2.10 -2.93 22.09
C ARG A 294 0.95 -3.81 22.55
N THR A 295 -0.14 -3.18 22.97
CA THR A 295 -1.41 -3.82 23.24
C THR A 295 -2.52 -3.21 22.40
N PHE A 296 -3.43 -4.04 21.91
CA PHE A 296 -4.67 -3.65 21.27
C PHE A 296 -5.87 -4.12 22.11
N ARG A 297 -6.89 -3.25 22.25
CA ARG A 297 -8.18 -3.64 22.80
C ARG A 297 -9.29 -3.10 21.91
N PHE A 298 -10.16 -3.98 21.50
CA PHE A 298 -11.35 -3.72 20.69
C PHE A 298 -12.55 -3.87 21.61
N ASP A 299 -13.19 -2.75 21.92
CA ASP A 299 -14.22 -2.67 22.94
C ASP A 299 -15.56 -2.25 22.31
N ALA A 300 -16.61 -3.02 22.53
CA ALA A 300 -17.90 -2.80 21.89
C ALA A 300 -18.59 -1.50 22.34
N GLU A 301 -18.30 -1.00 23.55
CA GLU A 301 -18.88 0.23 24.09
C GLU A 301 -17.96 1.45 23.89
N ASN A 302 -16.66 1.26 23.99
CA ASN A 302 -15.69 2.37 24.06
C ASN A 302 -14.74 2.45 22.85
N GLY A 303 -14.91 1.57 21.86
CA GLY A 303 -14.15 1.60 20.62
C GLY A 303 -12.73 1.02 20.73
N PHE A 304 -11.75 1.65 20.12
CA PHE A 304 -10.38 1.12 19.99
C PHE A 304 -9.39 1.74 20.97
N PHE A 305 -8.49 0.89 21.50
CA PHE A 305 -7.42 1.31 22.40
C PHE A 305 -6.07 0.77 21.93
N LEU A 306 -5.07 1.65 21.86
CA LEU A 306 -3.66 1.32 21.68
C LEU A 306 -2.91 1.64 22.98
N ASN A 307 -2.20 0.64 23.55
CA ASN A 307 -1.45 0.79 24.79
C ASN A 307 -2.28 1.38 25.94
N GLY A 308 -3.56 0.97 26.02
CA GLY A 308 -4.50 1.47 27.01
C GLY A 308 -5.09 2.87 26.73
N LYS A 309 -4.62 3.60 25.72
CA LYS A 309 -5.14 4.90 25.30
C LYS A 309 -6.26 4.73 24.27
N ASN A 310 -7.45 5.25 24.61
CA ASN A 310 -8.57 5.28 23.67
C ASN A 310 -8.30 6.23 22.50
N MET A 311 -8.64 5.83 21.28
CA MET A 311 -8.46 6.65 20.10
C MET A 311 -9.39 6.23 18.96
N LYS A 312 -9.70 7.17 18.06
CA LYS A 312 -10.40 6.86 16.80
C LYS A 312 -9.41 6.44 15.71
N LEU A 313 -9.77 5.40 14.99
CA LEU A 313 -9.08 5.02 13.76
C LEU A 313 -9.45 6.02 12.66
N LYS A 314 -8.51 6.86 12.28
CA LYS A 314 -8.57 7.83 11.18
C LYS A 314 -7.96 7.17 9.95
N GLY A 315 -8.69 6.24 9.36
CA GLY A 315 -8.22 5.31 8.36
C GLY A 315 -8.52 5.72 6.93
N ILE A 316 -7.73 5.16 6.02
CA ILE A 316 -7.97 5.20 4.57
C ILE A 316 -7.86 3.80 3.98
N CYS A 317 -8.61 3.54 2.91
CA CYS A 317 -8.39 2.43 2.01
C CYS A 317 -7.33 2.82 0.98
N MET A 318 -6.47 1.88 0.59
CA MET A 318 -5.39 2.13 -0.35
C MET A 318 -5.22 0.94 -1.29
N HIS A 319 -5.07 1.19 -2.58
CA HIS A 319 -4.59 0.21 -3.57
C HIS A 319 -3.07 0.25 -3.68
N HIS A 320 -2.49 -0.77 -4.31
CA HIS A 320 -1.04 -1.00 -4.32
C HIS A 320 -0.31 -0.35 -5.51
N ASP A 321 -1.04 0.23 -6.48
CA ASP A 321 -0.46 0.89 -7.65
C ASP A 321 0.00 2.33 -7.37
N ALA A 322 0.80 2.86 -8.25
CA ALA A 322 1.31 4.23 -8.20
C ALA A 322 1.36 4.91 -9.57
N GLY A 323 0.19 5.05 -10.21
CA GLY A 323 0.05 5.75 -11.48
C GLY A 323 1.04 5.24 -12.53
N SER A 324 1.90 6.12 -13.06
CA SER A 324 2.88 5.78 -14.11
C SER A 324 3.93 4.72 -13.73
N LEU A 325 4.03 4.36 -12.45
CA LEU A 325 4.86 3.25 -11.97
C LEU A 325 4.14 1.91 -12.05
N GLY A 326 2.81 1.91 -12.25
CA GLY A 326 2.00 0.71 -12.20
C GLY A 326 2.02 0.06 -10.82
N SER A 327 2.08 -1.27 -10.78
CA SER A 327 2.17 -2.06 -9.54
C SER A 327 3.61 -2.30 -9.06
N ALA A 328 4.62 -2.00 -9.90
CA ALA A 328 6.04 -2.11 -9.55
C ALA A 328 6.53 -0.84 -8.82
N VAL A 329 6.04 -0.63 -7.61
CA VAL A 329 6.23 0.62 -6.87
C VAL A 329 7.49 0.57 -6.01
N PRO A 330 8.48 1.44 -6.25
CA PRO A 330 9.70 1.52 -5.44
C PRO A 330 9.39 1.89 -3.99
N ARG A 331 10.17 1.33 -3.05
CA ARG A 331 10.03 1.55 -1.60
C ARG A 331 9.99 3.06 -1.24
N LYS A 332 10.78 3.90 -1.92
CA LYS A 332 10.83 5.34 -1.66
C LYS A 332 9.53 6.07 -2.02
N GLU A 333 8.84 5.64 -3.10
CA GLU A 333 7.53 6.17 -3.44
C GLU A 333 6.46 5.74 -2.43
N ILE A 334 6.49 4.49 -1.95
CA ILE A 334 5.63 4.04 -0.86
C ILE A 334 5.85 4.93 0.37
N ALA A 335 7.12 5.17 0.74
CA ALA A 335 7.47 6.01 1.89
C ALA A 335 6.96 7.46 1.74
N ARG A 336 7.09 8.07 0.53
CA ARG A 336 6.58 9.42 0.23
C ARG A 336 5.06 9.50 0.41
N ARG A 337 4.33 8.54 -0.12
CA ARG A 337 2.87 8.48 -0.01
C ARG A 337 2.41 8.34 1.44
N LEU A 338 3.07 7.49 2.21
CA LEU A 338 2.82 7.34 3.64
C LEU A 338 3.09 8.64 4.42
N ASP A 339 4.14 9.40 4.07
CA ASP A 339 4.43 10.70 4.70
C ASP A 339 3.31 11.73 4.44
N ILE A 340 2.77 11.78 3.22
CA ILE A 340 1.63 12.64 2.90
C ILE A 340 0.39 12.23 3.70
N LEU A 341 0.14 10.93 3.86
CA LEU A 341 -0.97 10.44 4.69
C LEU A 341 -0.79 10.77 6.18
N LYS A 342 0.44 10.74 6.71
CA LYS A 342 0.71 11.21 8.08
C LYS A 342 0.40 12.69 8.25
N GLU A 343 0.72 13.52 7.27
CA GLU A 343 0.39 14.94 7.30
C GLU A 343 -1.12 15.20 7.33
N LEU A 344 -1.91 14.36 6.69
CA LEU A 344 -3.38 14.37 6.75
C LEU A 344 -3.92 14.20 8.19
N GLY A 345 -3.17 13.56 9.06
CA GLY A 345 -3.61 13.07 10.37
C GLY A 345 -4.14 11.62 10.31
N CYS A 346 -3.88 10.90 9.21
CA CYS A 346 -4.17 9.49 9.07
C CYS A 346 -3.30 8.65 10.01
N ASN A 347 -3.91 7.66 10.69
CA ASN A 347 -3.23 6.75 11.60
C ASN A 347 -3.44 5.27 11.27
N ALA A 348 -4.31 4.94 10.30
CA ALA A 348 -4.63 3.58 9.94
C ALA A 348 -4.81 3.40 8.42
N ILE A 349 -4.45 2.22 7.90
CA ILE A 349 -4.59 1.87 6.48
C ILE A 349 -5.24 0.49 6.37
N ARG A 350 -6.22 0.36 5.47
CA ARG A 350 -6.76 -0.92 5.02
C ARG A 350 -6.18 -1.24 3.64
N THR A 351 -5.54 -2.41 3.52
CA THR A 351 -4.95 -2.85 2.25
C THR A 351 -6.03 -3.41 1.34
N SER A 352 -6.57 -2.57 0.47
CA SER A 352 -7.73 -2.91 -0.39
C SER A 352 -7.28 -3.58 -1.68
N HIS A 353 -7.75 -4.74 -2.06
CA HIS A 353 -8.40 -5.77 -1.25
C HIS A 353 -7.55 -7.02 -1.37
N ASN A 354 -6.30 -6.95 -0.96
CA ASN A 354 -5.26 -7.97 -1.15
C ASN A 354 -4.05 -7.75 -0.23
N PRO A 355 -3.20 -8.77 -0.02
CA PRO A 355 -1.94 -8.61 0.70
C PRO A 355 -0.99 -7.65 -0.03
N PHE A 356 -0.45 -6.67 0.70
CA PHE A 356 0.53 -5.71 0.17
C PHE A 356 1.96 -6.26 0.25
N SER A 357 2.93 -5.53 -0.31
CA SER A 357 4.34 -5.91 -0.29
C SER A 357 4.91 -5.87 1.13
N SER A 358 5.98 -6.66 1.36
CA SER A 358 6.71 -6.63 2.62
C SER A 358 7.24 -5.23 2.93
N ASP A 359 7.73 -4.48 1.93
CA ASP A 359 8.19 -3.10 2.07
C ASP A 359 7.15 -2.15 2.62
N PHE A 360 5.89 -2.29 2.19
CA PHE A 360 4.79 -1.46 2.68
C PHE A 360 4.57 -1.68 4.18
N LEU A 361 4.55 -2.93 4.63
CA LEU A 361 4.33 -3.26 6.05
C LEU A 361 5.51 -2.81 6.92
N GLU A 362 6.75 -3.02 6.47
CA GLU A 362 7.93 -2.50 7.16
C GLU A 362 7.89 -0.98 7.31
N LEU A 363 7.45 -0.26 6.28
CA LEU A 363 7.28 1.19 6.35
C LEU A 363 6.14 1.60 7.28
N CYS A 364 5.05 0.83 7.35
CA CYS A 364 4.00 1.05 8.34
C CYS A 364 4.50 0.84 9.77
N ASP A 365 5.31 -0.19 10.01
CA ASP A 365 5.96 -0.41 11.31
C ASP A 365 6.85 0.78 11.72
N ILE A 366 7.67 1.29 10.79
CA ILE A 366 8.63 2.38 11.03
C ILE A 366 7.92 3.73 11.18
N LYS A 367 6.85 3.97 10.41
CA LYS A 367 6.14 5.25 10.38
C LYS A 367 4.96 5.32 11.37
N GLY A 368 4.65 4.23 12.07
CA GLY A 368 3.57 4.17 13.06
C GLY A 368 2.18 4.23 12.43
N PHE A 369 1.90 3.39 11.44
CA PHE A 369 0.56 3.16 10.93
C PHE A 369 -0.04 1.88 11.49
N LEU A 370 -1.31 1.91 11.85
CA LEU A 370 -2.10 0.70 12.11
C LEU A 370 -2.58 0.13 10.77
N VAL A 371 -2.55 -1.18 10.61
CA VAL A 371 -2.90 -1.84 9.34
C VAL A 371 -3.99 -2.89 9.54
N ILE A 372 -5.01 -2.86 8.69
CA ILE A 372 -5.90 -3.99 8.44
C ILE A 372 -5.35 -4.72 7.22
N GLY A 373 -4.77 -5.89 7.45
CA GLY A 373 -4.29 -6.75 6.37
C GLY A 373 -5.45 -7.53 5.76
N GLU A 374 -5.78 -7.25 4.49
CA GLU A 374 -6.90 -7.90 3.81
C GLU A 374 -6.43 -8.96 2.82
N ALA A 375 -7.13 -10.12 2.80
CA ALA A 375 -6.72 -11.28 2.03
C ALA A 375 -7.38 -11.35 0.65
N PHE A 376 -8.72 -11.12 0.57
CA PHE A 376 -9.51 -11.43 -0.63
C PHE A 376 -10.59 -10.38 -0.91
N ASP A 377 -10.80 -10.06 -2.20
CA ASP A 377 -11.97 -9.30 -2.68
C ASP A 377 -13.16 -10.19 -3.02
N GLU A 378 -12.90 -11.42 -3.45
CA GLU A 378 -13.95 -12.38 -3.79
C GLU A 378 -13.63 -13.78 -3.26
N TRP A 379 -14.68 -14.61 -3.11
CA TRP A 379 -14.54 -15.98 -2.62
C TRP A 379 -14.89 -16.99 -3.74
N GLU A 380 -15.63 -18.05 -3.39
CA GLU A 380 -15.97 -19.18 -4.28
C GLU A 380 -16.75 -18.78 -5.54
N LEU A 381 -17.40 -17.64 -5.53
CA LEU A 381 -18.20 -17.15 -6.65
C LEU A 381 -17.73 -15.75 -7.07
N PRO A 382 -17.63 -15.52 -8.38
CA PRO A 382 -17.06 -14.29 -8.92
C PRO A 382 -18.02 -13.10 -8.74
N LYS A 383 -17.46 -11.95 -8.36
CA LYS A 383 -18.11 -10.64 -8.37
C LYS A 383 -18.11 -10.06 -9.79
N LYS A 384 -18.97 -9.08 -10.03
CA LYS A 384 -19.02 -8.35 -11.32
C LYS A 384 -17.81 -7.43 -11.48
N LYS A 385 -17.14 -7.51 -12.64
CA LYS A 385 -16.08 -6.59 -13.05
C LYS A 385 -16.55 -5.83 -14.29
N TRP A 386 -16.67 -4.52 -14.20
CA TRP A 386 -17.22 -3.71 -15.29
C TRP A 386 -16.17 -3.48 -16.37
N LEU A 387 -16.44 -3.93 -17.60
CA LEU A 387 -15.47 -3.97 -18.70
C LEU A 387 -15.47 -2.70 -19.56
N THR A 388 -16.62 -1.99 -19.63
CA THR A 388 -16.80 -0.85 -20.54
C THR A 388 -17.03 0.49 -19.82
N GLY A 389 -16.76 0.56 -18.55
CA GLY A 389 -16.99 1.69 -17.65
C GLY A 389 -17.83 1.30 -16.45
N TRP A 390 -17.60 1.93 -15.34
CA TRP A 390 -18.23 1.62 -14.06
C TRP A 390 -19.77 1.52 -14.18
N ASN A 391 -20.33 0.39 -13.75
CA ASN A 391 -21.76 0.03 -13.85
C ASN A 391 -22.35 0.04 -15.26
N ARG A 392 -21.54 -0.20 -16.31
CA ARG A 392 -21.99 -0.18 -17.70
C ARG A 392 -21.74 -1.51 -18.41
N GLY A 393 -22.71 -1.88 -19.26
CA GLY A 393 -22.61 -3.08 -20.08
C GLY A 393 -22.78 -4.38 -19.31
N ILE A 394 -22.27 -5.46 -19.89
CA ILE A 394 -22.25 -6.79 -19.27
C ILE A 394 -20.91 -6.94 -18.54
N PRO A 395 -20.93 -7.20 -17.21
CA PRO A 395 -19.70 -7.37 -16.46
C PRO A 395 -18.99 -8.69 -16.77
N GLY A 396 -17.66 -8.70 -16.71
CA GLY A 396 -16.83 -9.89 -16.61
C GLY A 396 -16.99 -10.58 -15.26
N LYS A 397 -16.57 -11.85 -15.23
CA LYS A 397 -16.61 -12.71 -14.04
C LYS A 397 -15.31 -13.50 -13.83
N GLU A 398 -14.26 -13.18 -14.56
CA GLU A 398 -12.93 -13.71 -14.35
C GLU A 398 -12.42 -13.24 -12.98
N GLY A 399 -11.48 -13.98 -12.42
CA GLY A 399 -10.84 -13.62 -11.14
C GLY A 399 -10.53 -14.82 -10.28
N TYR A 400 -10.14 -14.53 -9.05
CA TYR A 400 -9.62 -15.52 -8.11
C TYR A 400 -10.68 -16.56 -7.68
N ALA A 401 -11.96 -16.30 -7.88
CA ALA A 401 -13.03 -17.24 -7.54
C ALA A 401 -12.85 -18.62 -8.19
N ALA A 402 -12.23 -18.68 -9.38
CA ALA A 402 -11.95 -19.94 -10.08
C ALA A 402 -10.96 -20.82 -9.30
N ASP A 403 -9.99 -20.21 -8.60
CA ASP A 403 -8.93 -20.89 -7.86
C ASP A 403 -9.21 -20.96 -6.35
N PHE A 404 -10.20 -20.22 -5.85
CA PHE A 404 -10.48 -20.04 -4.43
C PHE A 404 -10.60 -21.36 -3.66
N LYS A 405 -11.39 -22.28 -4.17
CA LYS A 405 -11.67 -23.56 -3.48
C LYS A 405 -10.42 -24.40 -3.24
N GLU A 406 -9.48 -24.34 -4.17
CA GLU A 406 -8.23 -25.11 -4.09
C GLU A 406 -7.16 -24.37 -3.30
N TRP A 407 -7.05 -23.03 -3.49
CA TRP A 407 -5.90 -22.27 -3.06
C TRP A 407 -6.14 -21.39 -1.83
N ALA A 408 -7.36 -20.96 -1.55
CA ALA A 408 -7.61 -19.92 -0.55
C ALA A 408 -6.99 -20.20 0.83
N LYS A 409 -7.09 -21.44 1.33
CA LYS A 409 -6.53 -21.81 2.64
C LYS A 409 -4.99 -21.77 2.64
N THR A 410 -4.36 -22.17 1.54
CA THR A 410 -2.90 -22.11 1.38
C THR A 410 -2.43 -20.67 1.27
N ASP A 411 -3.11 -19.86 0.46
CA ASP A 411 -2.78 -18.47 0.26
C ASP A 411 -2.99 -17.65 1.54
N LEU A 412 -4.09 -17.86 2.24
CA LEU A 412 -4.35 -17.22 3.53
C LEU A 412 -3.30 -17.61 4.57
N ARG A 413 -2.92 -18.88 4.64
CA ARG A 413 -1.86 -19.36 5.53
C ARG A 413 -0.53 -18.68 5.24
N ASP A 414 -0.11 -18.62 3.97
CA ASP A 414 1.16 -18.04 3.57
C ASP A 414 1.17 -16.52 3.86
N PHE A 415 0.06 -15.82 3.63
CA PHE A 415 -0.14 -14.42 4.00
C PHE A 415 0.06 -14.19 5.50
N ILE A 416 -0.68 -14.95 6.36
CA ILE A 416 -0.57 -14.79 7.82
C ILE A 416 0.83 -15.11 8.32
N LEU A 417 1.46 -16.20 7.84
CA LEU A 417 2.81 -16.59 8.25
C LEU A 417 3.87 -15.54 7.88
N ARG A 418 3.72 -14.91 6.71
CA ARG A 418 4.63 -13.85 6.27
C ARG A 418 4.52 -12.62 7.17
N ASP A 419 3.29 -12.21 7.50
CA ASP A 419 3.04 -10.87 8.01
C ASP A 419 2.75 -10.80 9.52
N ARG A 420 2.54 -11.93 10.21
CA ARG A 420 2.15 -11.96 11.63
C ARG A 420 3.14 -11.30 12.60
N ASN A 421 4.37 -11.07 12.19
CA ASN A 421 5.38 -10.40 13.03
C ASN A 421 5.36 -8.86 12.91
N HIS A 422 4.56 -8.27 12.01
CA HIS A 422 4.46 -6.81 11.90
C HIS A 422 3.65 -6.21 13.06
N PRO A 423 4.24 -5.33 13.89
CA PRO A 423 3.50 -4.68 14.99
C PRO A 423 2.40 -3.74 14.47
N SER A 424 2.51 -3.20 13.28
CA SER A 424 1.51 -2.36 12.63
C SER A 424 0.19 -3.09 12.36
N ILE A 425 0.21 -4.40 12.07
CA ILE A 425 -1.01 -5.14 11.79
C ILE A 425 -1.83 -5.28 13.05
N MET A 426 -3.06 -4.72 13.04
CA MET A 426 -3.99 -4.78 14.15
C MET A 426 -5.12 -5.80 13.95
N MET A 427 -5.54 -6.06 12.71
CA MET A 427 -6.62 -6.99 12.35
C MET A 427 -6.32 -7.72 11.05
N TRP A 428 -6.90 -8.91 10.88
CA TRP A 428 -6.92 -9.67 9.64
C TRP A 428 -8.30 -9.61 9.01
N SER A 429 -8.39 -9.17 7.75
CA SER A 429 -9.64 -9.14 7.00
C SER A 429 -9.70 -10.30 6.00
N ILE A 430 -10.79 -11.07 6.06
CA ILE A 430 -10.97 -12.27 5.21
C ILE A 430 -11.72 -12.01 3.92
N GLY A 431 -12.31 -10.82 3.75
CA GLY A 431 -13.06 -10.52 2.53
C GLY A 431 -13.57 -9.10 2.45
N ASN A 432 -13.75 -8.64 1.22
CA ASN A 432 -14.36 -7.37 0.87
C ASN A 432 -15.66 -7.61 0.13
N GLU A 433 -16.79 -7.08 0.63
CA GLU A 433 -18.09 -7.05 -0.05
C GLU A 433 -18.52 -8.37 -0.73
N VAL A 434 -18.15 -9.50 -0.14
CA VAL A 434 -18.58 -10.82 -0.64
C VAL A 434 -20.05 -11.05 -0.41
N ASP A 435 -20.66 -10.24 0.44
CA ASP A 435 -22.09 -10.16 0.75
C ASP A 435 -22.79 -9.03 -0.03
N TYR A 436 -22.20 -8.52 -1.14
CA TYR A 436 -22.86 -7.48 -1.93
C TYR A 436 -24.21 -8.01 -2.47
N PRO A 437 -25.34 -7.33 -2.24
CA PRO A 437 -26.65 -7.85 -2.60
C PRO A 437 -26.78 -8.15 -4.10
N ASN A 438 -27.13 -9.40 -4.42
CA ASN A 438 -27.25 -9.91 -5.79
C ASN A 438 -25.92 -9.84 -6.62
N ASP A 439 -24.78 -9.90 -5.92
CA ASP A 439 -23.46 -9.94 -6.57
C ASP A 439 -22.42 -10.77 -5.75
N PRO A 440 -22.43 -12.12 -5.85
CA PRO A 440 -23.44 -12.94 -6.55
C PRO A 440 -24.59 -13.45 -5.66
N TYR A 441 -24.52 -13.24 -4.33
CA TYR A 441 -25.41 -13.87 -3.37
C TYR A 441 -26.70 -13.07 -3.11
N THR A 442 -27.77 -13.78 -2.76
CA THR A 442 -29.06 -13.21 -2.39
C THR A 442 -29.63 -13.83 -1.12
N HIS A 443 -30.58 -13.14 -0.46
CA HIS A 443 -31.24 -13.65 0.75
C HIS A 443 -32.67 -13.11 0.83
N PRO A 444 -33.67 -13.87 1.35
CA PRO A 444 -35.06 -13.40 1.54
C PRO A 444 -35.19 -12.12 2.34
N VAL A 445 -34.26 -11.82 3.27
CA VAL A 445 -34.24 -10.58 4.05
C VAL A 445 -34.22 -9.31 3.18
N LEU A 446 -33.73 -9.38 1.93
CA LEU A 446 -33.72 -8.27 0.99
C LEU A 446 -35.15 -7.84 0.57
N ASN A 447 -36.18 -8.67 0.80
CA ASN A 447 -37.56 -8.33 0.54
C ASN A 447 -38.29 -7.76 1.77
N THR A 448 -37.64 -7.64 2.92
CA THR A 448 -38.23 -7.06 4.12
C THR A 448 -38.16 -5.54 4.13
N GLU A 449 -38.96 -4.89 4.95
CA GLU A 449 -38.90 -3.44 5.17
C GLU A 449 -37.63 -2.97 5.86
N ALA A 450 -36.94 -3.89 6.54
CA ALA A 450 -35.64 -3.63 7.16
C ALA A 450 -34.50 -3.44 6.17
N ASN A 451 -34.69 -3.80 4.88
CA ASN A 451 -33.65 -3.65 3.86
C ASN A 451 -33.52 -2.18 3.41
N PRO A 452 -32.45 -1.47 3.78
CA PRO A 452 -32.23 -0.09 3.36
C PRO A 452 -31.78 0.03 1.88
N GLN A 453 -31.24 -1.05 1.34
CA GLN A 453 -30.79 -1.17 -0.05
C GLN A 453 -31.98 -1.55 -0.95
N THR A 454 -32.96 -0.64 -1.05
CA THR A 454 -34.26 -0.88 -1.69
C THR A 454 -34.17 -1.26 -3.17
N TRP A 455 -33.04 -1.01 -3.80
CA TRP A 455 -32.73 -1.41 -5.19
C TRP A 455 -32.43 -2.91 -5.31
N ALA A 456 -32.02 -3.58 -4.21
CA ALA A 456 -31.77 -5.02 -4.19
C ALA A 456 -32.99 -5.77 -3.65
N LYS A 457 -33.43 -6.77 -4.36
CA LYS A 457 -34.53 -7.65 -4.00
C LYS A 457 -34.06 -9.10 -4.08
N PHE A 458 -34.68 -9.97 -3.26
CA PHE A 458 -34.42 -11.39 -3.33
C PHE A 458 -34.71 -11.95 -4.73
N ASP A 459 -33.76 -12.67 -5.28
CA ASP A 459 -33.89 -13.39 -6.56
C ASP A 459 -33.53 -14.87 -6.34
N GLU A 460 -34.53 -15.73 -6.30
CA GLU A 460 -34.37 -17.18 -6.07
C GLU A 460 -33.47 -17.90 -7.09
N LYS A 461 -33.14 -17.23 -8.22
CA LYS A 461 -32.22 -17.75 -9.24
C LYS A 461 -30.75 -17.57 -8.89
N LEU A 462 -30.46 -16.71 -7.91
CA LEU A 462 -29.11 -16.45 -7.46
C LEU A 462 -28.73 -17.38 -6.28
N PRO A 463 -27.43 -17.60 -6.06
CA PRO A 463 -26.95 -18.39 -4.93
C PRO A 463 -27.38 -17.80 -3.60
N HIS A 464 -27.77 -18.67 -2.65
CA HIS A 464 -28.22 -18.25 -1.33
C HIS A 464 -27.04 -17.85 -0.43
N ALA A 465 -27.16 -16.72 0.25
CA ALA A 465 -26.10 -16.13 1.06
C ALA A 465 -25.71 -16.92 2.34
N ASN A 466 -26.46 -17.93 2.73
CA ASN A 466 -26.10 -18.77 3.91
C ASN A 466 -24.72 -19.42 3.80
N ARG A 467 -24.23 -19.64 2.56
CA ARG A 467 -22.88 -20.17 2.32
C ARG A 467 -21.77 -19.25 2.86
N LEU A 468 -22.03 -17.93 2.96
CA LEU A 468 -21.05 -16.95 3.43
C LEU A 468 -20.57 -17.22 4.87
N GLY A 469 -21.52 -17.55 5.77
CA GLY A 469 -21.18 -17.88 7.16
C GLY A 469 -20.33 -19.16 7.30
N GLU A 470 -20.51 -20.13 6.40
CA GLU A 470 -19.71 -21.36 6.40
C GLU A 470 -18.27 -21.07 5.96
N VAL A 471 -18.11 -20.37 4.81
CA VAL A 471 -16.78 -19.98 4.29
C VAL A 471 -16.05 -19.09 5.28
N ALA A 472 -16.74 -18.12 5.88
CA ALA A 472 -16.14 -17.25 6.89
C ALA A 472 -15.56 -18.06 8.08
N ARG A 473 -16.33 -18.99 8.65
CA ARG A 473 -15.83 -19.85 9.74
C ARG A 473 -14.62 -20.69 9.33
N GLU A 474 -14.59 -21.18 8.08
CA GLU A 474 -13.43 -21.92 7.56
C GLU A 474 -12.17 -21.06 7.49
N LEU A 475 -12.29 -19.82 6.97
CA LEU A 475 -11.17 -18.88 6.85
C LEU A 475 -10.70 -18.39 8.22
N VAL A 476 -11.63 -18.04 9.13
CA VAL A 476 -11.32 -17.64 10.51
C VAL A 476 -10.55 -18.75 11.21
N ALA A 477 -10.95 -20.02 11.05
CA ALA A 477 -10.25 -21.16 11.65
C ALA A 477 -8.80 -21.28 11.16
N VAL A 478 -8.51 -20.99 9.88
CA VAL A 478 -7.13 -20.97 9.36
C VAL A 478 -6.31 -19.89 10.04
N ILE A 479 -6.84 -18.67 10.19
CA ILE A 479 -6.14 -17.56 10.85
C ILE A 479 -5.86 -17.90 12.31
N LYS A 480 -6.88 -18.34 13.05
CA LYS A 480 -6.76 -18.63 14.49
C LYS A 480 -5.80 -19.78 14.83
N GLN A 481 -5.52 -20.68 13.87
CA GLN A 481 -4.45 -21.68 14.01
C GLN A 481 -3.04 -21.08 13.94
N LEU A 482 -2.88 -19.90 13.33
CA LEU A 482 -1.58 -19.29 13.04
C LEU A 482 -1.31 -18.03 13.87
N ASP A 483 -2.35 -17.29 14.20
CA ASP A 483 -2.33 -16.07 15.00
C ASP A 483 -3.60 -15.95 15.83
N THR A 484 -3.46 -16.10 17.13
CA THR A 484 -4.52 -15.92 18.12
C THR A 484 -4.52 -14.54 18.75
N THR A 485 -3.56 -13.69 18.40
CA THR A 485 -3.33 -12.39 19.05
C THR A 485 -4.11 -11.24 18.42
N ARG A 486 -4.55 -11.42 17.17
CA ARG A 486 -5.31 -10.41 16.42
C ARG A 486 -6.72 -10.88 16.11
N PRO A 487 -7.69 -9.96 16.14
CA PRO A 487 -9.06 -10.25 15.70
C PRO A 487 -9.15 -10.39 14.18
N VAL A 488 -10.21 -11.09 13.76
CA VAL A 488 -10.58 -11.29 12.37
C VAL A 488 -11.78 -10.42 12.03
N THR A 489 -11.74 -9.76 10.88
CA THR A 489 -12.76 -8.86 10.35
C THR A 489 -13.05 -9.12 8.87
N ALA A 490 -14.01 -8.39 8.33
CA ALA A 490 -14.31 -8.29 6.90
C ALA A 490 -15.04 -6.97 6.60
N GLY A 491 -15.03 -6.52 5.33
CA GLY A 491 -15.82 -5.39 4.86
C GLY A 491 -17.20 -5.84 4.36
N LEU A 492 -18.26 -5.54 5.12
CA LEU A 492 -19.63 -5.97 4.85
C LEU A 492 -20.39 -4.92 4.03
N ALA A 493 -20.85 -5.30 2.82
CA ALA A 493 -21.68 -4.45 1.97
C ALA A 493 -23.17 -4.52 2.33
N SER A 494 -23.61 -5.57 3.01
CA SER A 494 -24.97 -5.74 3.51
C SER A 494 -24.97 -6.31 4.93
N ALA A 495 -24.80 -5.44 5.90
CA ALA A 495 -24.81 -5.84 7.33
C ALA A 495 -26.07 -6.65 7.69
N LEU A 496 -27.24 -6.24 7.17
CA LEU A 496 -28.50 -6.96 7.38
C LEU A 496 -28.43 -8.41 6.88
N MET A 497 -27.95 -8.63 5.65
CA MET A 497 -27.83 -9.99 5.10
C MET A 497 -26.77 -10.80 5.83
N SER A 498 -25.66 -10.20 6.22
CA SER A 498 -24.58 -10.86 6.94
C SER A 498 -24.95 -11.26 8.36
N ASN A 499 -25.80 -10.49 9.04
CA ASN A 499 -26.37 -10.87 10.34
C ASN A 499 -27.23 -12.14 10.24
N GLU A 500 -28.06 -12.26 9.20
CA GLU A 500 -28.97 -13.40 8.99
C GLU A 500 -28.25 -14.70 8.57
N THR A 501 -27.06 -14.59 7.97
CA THR A 501 -26.36 -15.73 7.37
C THR A 501 -25.25 -16.31 8.24
N GLY A 502 -25.04 -15.76 9.45
CA GLY A 502 -23.94 -16.13 10.34
C GLY A 502 -22.57 -15.66 9.85
N TYR A 503 -22.50 -14.79 8.83
CA TYR A 503 -21.25 -14.23 8.38
C TYR A 503 -20.69 -13.22 9.38
N ALA A 504 -21.51 -12.26 9.81
CA ALA A 504 -21.13 -11.29 10.83
C ALA A 504 -20.79 -11.97 12.19
N GLU A 505 -21.50 -13.05 12.55
CA GLU A 505 -21.25 -13.83 13.77
C GLU A 505 -19.88 -14.55 13.74
N ALA A 506 -19.37 -14.90 12.57
CA ALA A 506 -18.08 -15.56 12.44
C ALA A 506 -16.87 -14.62 12.67
N LEU A 507 -17.09 -13.30 12.71
CA LEU A 507 -16.06 -12.28 12.84
C LEU A 507 -15.88 -11.85 14.30
N ASP A 508 -14.65 -11.53 14.70
CA ASP A 508 -14.38 -10.93 16.02
C ASP A 508 -14.76 -9.43 16.05
N VAL A 509 -14.63 -8.75 14.92
CA VAL A 509 -14.93 -7.31 14.73
C VAL A 509 -15.62 -7.15 13.37
N VAL A 510 -16.70 -6.39 13.30
CA VAL A 510 -17.41 -6.18 12.03
C VAL A 510 -17.05 -4.83 11.40
N GLY A 511 -16.70 -4.86 10.11
CA GLY A 511 -16.48 -3.67 9.29
C GLY A 511 -17.67 -3.45 8.36
N TYR A 512 -18.14 -2.21 8.25
CA TYR A 512 -19.28 -1.87 7.39
C TYR A 512 -18.84 -0.96 6.24
N ASN A 513 -19.18 -1.36 5.01
CA ASN A 513 -18.95 -0.55 3.81
C ASN A 513 -20.20 0.29 3.52
N TYR A 514 -20.11 1.63 3.71
CA TYR A 514 -21.18 2.61 3.46
C TYR A 514 -22.49 2.30 4.18
N GLN A 515 -22.43 1.77 5.40
CA GLN A 515 -23.59 1.33 6.20
C GLN A 515 -23.66 2.12 7.53
N GLU A 516 -23.28 3.40 7.56
CA GLU A 516 -23.26 4.24 8.77
C GLU A 516 -24.61 4.26 9.49
N PHE A 517 -25.70 4.18 8.76
CA PHE A 517 -27.05 4.08 9.30
C PHE A 517 -27.33 2.80 10.08
N ARG A 518 -26.46 1.77 9.98
CA ARG A 518 -26.58 0.51 10.73
C ARG A 518 -25.82 0.52 12.05
N TYR A 519 -24.91 1.45 12.29
CA TYR A 519 -24.08 1.44 13.50
C TYR A 519 -24.92 1.42 14.77
N GLU A 520 -25.87 2.36 14.93
CA GLU A 520 -26.71 2.42 16.11
C GLU A 520 -27.71 1.24 16.24
N PRO A 521 -28.45 0.84 15.19
CA PRO A 521 -29.33 -0.33 15.27
C PRO A 521 -28.58 -1.63 15.63
N ASP A 522 -27.44 -1.88 14.97
CA ASP A 522 -26.68 -3.11 15.17
C ASP A 522 -25.98 -3.13 16.53
N HIS A 523 -25.49 -1.98 17.03
CA HIS A 523 -24.94 -1.88 18.38
C HIS A 523 -26.00 -2.19 19.46
N LYS A 524 -27.25 -1.75 19.25
CA LYS A 524 -28.36 -2.09 20.18
C LYS A 524 -28.75 -3.55 20.13
N GLU A 525 -28.73 -4.16 18.94
CA GLU A 525 -29.12 -5.56 18.73
C GLU A 525 -28.00 -6.53 19.16
N PHE A 526 -26.74 -6.12 18.96
CA PHE A 526 -25.53 -6.91 19.25
C PHE A 526 -24.55 -6.11 20.12
N PRO A 527 -24.86 -5.85 21.40
CA PRO A 527 -24.11 -4.91 22.23
C PRO A 527 -22.68 -5.35 22.53
N ASP A 528 -22.36 -6.63 22.44
CA ASP A 528 -21.01 -7.16 22.67
C ASP A 528 -20.14 -7.19 21.41
N ARG A 529 -20.63 -6.67 20.27
CA ARG A 529 -19.98 -6.73 18.98
C ARG A 529 -19.23 -5.43 18.66
N PRO A 530 -17.87 -5.43 18.64
CA PRO A 530 -17.11 -4.25 18.20
C PRO A 530 -17.33 -3.98 16.71
N LEU A 531 -17.46 -2.71 16.33
CA LEU A 531 -17.74 -2.30 14.94
C LEU A 531 -16.94 -1.07 14.49
N TYR A 532 -16.74 -0.97 13.18
CA TYR A 532 -16.12 0.18 12.54
C TYR A 532 -16.62 0.34 11.08
N GLY A 533 -16.33 1.49 10.47
CA GLY A 533 -16.55 1.69 9.04
C GLY A 533 -15.34 1.22 8.24
N SER A 534 -15.46 0.09 7.56
CA SER A 534 -14.38 -0.47 6.73
C SER A 534 -14.23 0.22 5.38
N GLU A 535 -15.33 0.82 4.87
CA GLU A 535 -15.35 1.80 3.79
C GLU A 535 -16.39 2.86 4.06
N ASN A 536 -15.96 4.12 4.05
CA ASN A 536 -16.85 5.27 4.27
C ASN A 536 -16.70 6.29 3.15
N GLY A 537 -17.79 7.03 2.93
CA GLY A 537 -17.80 8.20 2.07
C GLY A 537 -17.08 9.40 2.69
N MET A 538 -16.85 10.43 1.87
CA MET A 538 -16.11 11.64 2.25
C MET A 538 -16.95 12.67 3.02
N SER A 539 -18.24 12.42 3.28
CA SER A 539 -19.12 13.42 3.90
C SER A 539 -18.76 13.71 5.35
N LEU A 540 -19.13 14.92 5.82
CA LEU A 540 -19.00 15.29 7.22
C LEU A 540 -19.92 14.45 8.12
N GLU A 541 -21.11 14.10 7.62
CA GLU A 541 -22.08 13.28 8.37
C GLU A 541 -21.51 11.89 8.66
N ALA A 542 -20.88 11.25 7.66
CA ALA A 542 -20.23 9.96 7.85
C ALA A 542 -19.12 10.03 8.92
N TRP A 543 -18.35 11.14 8.96
CA TRP A 543 -17.37 11.36 10.02
C TRP A 543 -18.02 11.60 11.38
N ASN A 544 -19.05 12.43 11.45
CA ASN A 544 -19.74 12.74 12.71
C ASN A 544 -20.35 11.48 13.33
N THR A 545 -20.91 10.58 12.51
CA THR A 545 -21.42 9.28 12.99
C THR A 545 -20.34 8.44 13.68
N VAL A 546 -19.08 8.59 13.27
CA VAL A 546 -17.94 7.93 13.93
C VAL A 546 -17.44 8.72 15.14
N ALA A 547 -17.29 10.05 14.99
CA ALA A 547 -16.66 10.90 15.99
C ALA A 547 -17.54 11.07 17.25
N ASP A 548 -18.86 11.13 17.05
CA ASP A 548 -19.84 11.40 18.13
C ASP A 548 -20.28 10.11 18.86
N ASN A 549 -19.86 8.92 18.41
CA ASN A 549 -20.26 7.64 19.01
C ASN A 549 -19.03 6.85 19.48
N ASP A 550 -18.84 6.74 20.79
CA ASP A 550 -17.65 6.09 21.38
C ASP A 550 -17.50 4.64 20.95
N TYR A 551 -18.58 3.89 20.80
CA TYR A 551 -18.60 2.49 20.38
C TYR A 551 -18.12 2.26 18.93
N VAL A 552 -18.13 3.28 18.06
CA VAL A 552 -17.61 3.18 16.69
C VAL A 552 -16.10 3.41 16.71
N MET A 553 -15.31 2.37 16.46
CA MET A 553 -13.85 2.41 16.56
C MET A 553 -13.20 3.41 15.61
N GLY A 554 -13.75 3.63 14.42
CA GLY A 554 -13.20 4.53 13.41
C GLY A 554 -13.84 4.34 12.05
N GLN A 555 -13.22 4.99 11.04
CA GLN A 555 -13.61 4.87 9.64
C GLN A 555 -12.38 4.67 8.76
N PHE A 556 -12.60 4.07 7.59
CA PHE A 556 -11.63 3.97 6.51
C PHE A 556 -12.24 4.59 5.26
N LEU A 557 -11.69 5.71 4.80
CA LEU A 557 -12.22 6.44 3.64
C LEU A 557 -11.90 5.72 2.34
N TRP A 558 -12.82 5.68 1.43
CA TRP A 558 -12.63 5.24 0.06
C TRP A 558 -12.34 6.45 -0.86
N THR A 559 -11.08 6.76 -1.23
CA THR A 559 -9.79 6.17 -0.83
C THR A 559 -8.83 7.26 -0.33
N GLY A 560 -7.67 6.86 0.20
CA GLY A 560 -6.63 7.84 0.54
C GLY A 560 -5.95 8.41 -0.69
N ILE A 561 -5.64 7.57 -1.66
CA ILE A 561 -4.92 7.92 -2.90
C ILE A 561 -5.74 7.43 -4.08
N GLU A 562 -5.80 8.20 -5.16
CA GLU A 562 -6.36 7.73 -6.44
C GLU A 562 -5.60 6.51 -6.95
N TYR A 563 -6.27 5.66 -7.69
CA TYR A 563 -5.73 4.38 -8.18
C TYR A 563 -6.20 4.09 -9.59
N LEU A 564 -5.37 3.43 -10.38
CA LEU A 564 -5.71 2.99 -11.74
C LEU A 564 -6.82 1.93 -11.69
N GLY A 565 -7.64 1.89 -12.73
CA GLY A 565 -8.79 1.00 -12.80
C GLY A 565 -10.03 1.54 -12.13
N GLU A 566 -11.07 0.71 -12.00
CA GLU A 566 -12.45 1.11 -11.65
C GLU A 566 -12.90 2.38 -12.36
N ALA A 567 -12.43 2.50 -13.59
CA ALA A 567 -12.53 3.69 -14.40
C ALA A 567 -13.93 3.89 -15.00
N GLY A 568 -14.25 5.12 -15.34
CA GLY A 568 -15.40 5.47 -16.15
C GLY A 568 -15.28 4.94 -17.59
N GLN A 569 -16.03 5.52 -18.50
CA GLN A 569 -15.85 5.23 -19.93
C GLN A 569 -14.54 5.79 -20.44
N TYR A 570 -13.94 5.06 -21.41
CA TYR A 570 -12.75 5.54 -22.11
C TYR A 570 -12.95 6.99 -22.61
N PRO A 571 -11.96 7.87 -22.43
CA PRO A 571 -10.58 7.64 -22.00
C PRO A 571 -10.32 7.76 -20.48
N SER A 572 -11.35 7.65 -19.64
CA SER A 572 -11.13 7.63 -18.18
C SER A 572 -10.26 6.44 -17.79
N ARG A 573 -9.14 6.65 -17.09
CA ARG A 573 -8.14 5.61 -16.77
C ARG A 573 -8.08 5.19 -15.31
N HIS A 574 -8.66 5.98 -14.40
CA HIS A 574 -8.56 5.73 -12.97
C HIS A 574 -9.78 6.21 -12.19
N SER A 575 -9.88 5.75 -10.93
CA SER A 575 -10.84 6.24 -9.96
C SER A 575 -10.34 7.54 -9.34
N THR A 576 -11.21 8.54 -9.28
CA THR A 576 -10.91 9.87 -8.72
C THR A 576 -11.36 10.03 -7.27
N SER A 577 -11.62 8.93 -6.55
CA SER A 577 -12.10 8.95 -5.16
C SER A 577 -11.04 9.31 -4.13
N GLY A 578 -9.76 9.34 -4.48
CA GLY A 578 -8.65 9.64 -3.56
C GLY A 578 -8.63 11.07 -3.03
N LEU A 579 -8.12 11.24 -1.80
CA LEU A 579 -7.78 12.55 -1.23
C LEU A 579 -6.50 13.14 -1.83
N ILE A 580 -5.67 12.26 -2.38
CA ILE A 580 -4.40 12.55 -3.04
C ILE A 580 -4.51 11.99 -4.46
N ASP A 581 -4.05 12.72 -5.47
CA ASP A 581 -4.06 12.25 -6.85
C ASP A 581 -2.92 11.26 -7.15
N LEU A 582 -2.89 10.69 -8.37
CA LEU A 582 -1.88 9.69 -8.77
C LEU A 582 -0.44 10.22 -8.69
N ALA A 583 -0.21 11.51 -8.92
CA ALA A 583 1.11 12.15 -8.80
C ALA A 583 1.47 12.48 -7.33
N GLY A 584 0.55 12.26 -6.38
CA GLY A 584 0.73 12.60 -4.97
C GLY A 584 0.43 14.05 -4.63
N ASN A 585 -0.27 14.79 -5.49
CA ASN A 585 -0.74 16.13 -5.13
C ASN A 585 -1.96 16.04 -4.23
N LYS A 586 -1.99 16.87 -3.20
CA LYS A 586 -3.10 16.99 -2.27
C LYS A 586 -4.27 17.69 -2.96
N LYS A 587 -5.43 17.04 -2.95
CA LYS A 587 -6.67 17.59 -3.48
C LYS A 587 -7.35 18.47 -2.41
N PRO A 588 -8.33 19.31 -2.76
CA PRO A 588 -9.08 20.09 -1.77
C PRO A 588 -9.72 19.23 -0.68
N GLU A 589 -10.17 18.04 -1.03
CA GLU A 589 -10.73 17.05 -0.10
C GLU A 589 -9.74 16.61 0.98
N PHE A 590 -8.43 16.57 0.66
CA PHE A 590 -7.37 16.32 1.62
C PHE A 590 -7.38 17.38 2.73
N TYR A 591 -7.44 18.67 2.38
CA TYR A 591 -7.39 19.76 3.34
C TYR A 591 -8.68 19.85 4.16
N PHE A 592 -9.83 19.53 3.56
CA PHE A 592 -11.06 19.39 4.32
C PHE A 592 -10.93 18.27 5.37
N ARG A 593 -10.44 17.11 4.99
CA ARG A 593 -10.23 15.99 5.92
C ARG A 593 -9.16 16.30 6.95
N GLN A 594 -8.07 16.96 6.56
CA GLN A 594 -7.02 17.42 7.46
C GLN A 594 -7.57 18.35 8.55
N SER A 595 -8.52 19.25 8.21
CA SER A 595 -9.17 20.11 9.18
C SER A 595 -9.99 19.37 10.25
N LEU A 596 -10.38 18.09 9.97
CA LEU A 596 -11.11 17.24 10.89
C LEU A 596 -10.19 16.30 11.69
N TRP A 597 -9.06 15.90 11.12
CA TRP A 597 -8.20 14.84 11.66
C TRP A 597 -6.90 15.32 12.30
N SER A 598 -6.37 16.46 11.85
CA SER A 598 -5.13 17.01 12.36
C SER A 598 -5.35 17.91 13.57
N GLU A 599 -4.46 17.82 14.55
CA GLU A 599 -4.42 18.74 15.70
C GLU A 599 -3.57 19.99 15.40
N LYS A 600 -2.75 19.97 14.34
CA LYS A 600 -1.94 21.12 13.95
C LYS A 600 -2.85 22.19 13.35
N PRO A 601 -2.73 23.45 13.78
CA PRO A 601 -3.49 24.55 13.18
C PRO A 601 -3.25 24.62 11.67
N MET A 602 -4.36 24.72 10.91
CA MET A 602 -4.31 24.84 9.46
C MET A 602 -5.46 25.68 8.91
N VAL A 603 -5.25 26.22 7.74
CA VAL A 603 -6.28 26.81 6.87
C VAL A 603 -5.91 26.52 5.43
N PHE A 604 -6.90 26.25 4.60
CA PHE A 604 -6.79 26.06 3.15
C PHE A 604 -7.86 26.91 2.47
N LEU A 605 -7.49 27.61 1.40
CA LEU A 605 -8.39 28.36 0.53
C LEU A 605 -8.72 27.58 -0.74
N GLY A 606 -10.01 27.50 -1.03
CA GLY A 606 -10.51 27.04 -2.32
C GLY A 606 -11.60 27.95 -2.83
N THR A 607 -11.73 28.04 -4.13
CA THR A 607 -12.70 28.90 -4.81
C THR A 607 -13.61 28.11 -5.74
N SER A 608 -14.82 28.58 -5.95
CA SER A 608 -15.73 27.96 -6.92
C SER A 608 -16.61 29.01 -7.61
N ASP A 609 -16.90 28.74 -8.88
CA ASP A 609 -17.95 29.46 -9.61
C ASP A 609 -19.32 28.97 -9.14
N ARG A 610 -20.20 29.87 -8.73
CA ARG A 610 -21.56 29.52 -8.23
C ARG A 610 -22.37 28.64 -9.19
N LEU A 611 -22.06 28.67 -10.48
CA LEU A 611 -22.74 27.83 -11.48
C LEU A 611 -22.36 26.34 -11.36
N THR A 612 -21.22 26.01 -10.76
CA THR A 612 -20.73 24.64 -10.58
C THR A 612 -21.24 23.99 -9.30
N GLU A 613 -21.75 24.75 -8.31
CA GLU A 613 -22.24 24.21 -7.02
C GLU A 613 -23.43 23.24 -7.14
N ARG A 614 -24.12 23.21 -8.27
CA ARG A 614 -25.36 22.40 -8.48
C ARG A 614 -25.09 20.93 -8.85
N ARG A 615 -23.83 20.44 -8.92
CA ARG A 615 -23.53 19.10 -9.44
C ARG A 615 -22.86 18.14 -8.49
N GLN A 616 -23.03 18.29 -7.18
CA GLN A 616 -22.40 17.32 -6.26
C GLN A 616 -23.40 16.51 -5.47
N THR A 617 -23.48 15.21 -5.89
CA THR A 617 -24.07 14.12 -5.11
C THR A 617 -23.24 12.86 -5.38
N SER A 618 -22.02 12.78 -4.85
CA SER A 618 -21.25 11.55 -4.83
C SER A 618 -20.86 11.26 -3.39
N LEU A 619 -20.94 10.01 -2.97
CA LEU A 619 -20.46 9.55 -1.65
C LEU A 619 -18.96 9.80 -1.48
N TRP A 620 -18.23 9.91 -2.58
CA TRP A 620 -16.77 9.99 -2.64
C TRP A 620 -16.23 11.40 -2.96
N ALA A 621 -17.08 12.41 -2.98
CA ALA A 621 -16.66 13.79 -3.23
C ALA A 621 -17.18 14.73 -2.17
N HIS A 622 -16.36 15.71 -1.81
CA HIS A 622 -16.75 16.87 -1.05
C HIS A 622 -17.13 18.04 -1.99
N LYS A 623 -17.55 19.18 -1.45
CA LYS A 623 -17.82 20.39 -2.23
C LYS A 623 -16.61 20.70 -3.13
N ARG A 624 -16.83 20.73 -4.45
CA ARG A 624 -15.75 21.05 -5.40
C ARG A 624 -15.32 22.49 -5.24
N VAL A 625 -14.07 22.67 -4.90
CA VAL A 625 -13.37 23.95 -4.89
C VAL A 625 -12.03 23.75 -5.60
N ASP A 626 -11.53 24.81 -6.22
CA ASP A 626 -10.25 24.80 -6.93
C ASP A 626 -9.27 25.76 -6.23
N PRO A 627 -7.98 25.43 -6.09
CA PRO A 627 -7.00 26.26 -5.39
C PRO A 627 -6.38 27.31 -6.34
N HIS A 628 -7.21 28.19 -6.91
CA HIS A 628 -6.75 29.29 -7.77
C HIS A 628 -7.59 30.56 -7.57
N TRP A 629 -7.03 31.72 -7.98
CA TRP A 629 -7.71 33.00 -7.98
C TRP A 629 -7.57 33.66 -9.35
N ASP A 630 -8.13 32.99 -10.40
CA ASP A 630 -8.08 33.43 -11.81
C ASP A 630 -9.49 33.34 -12.40
N TYR A 631 -10.18 34.49 -12.49
CA TYR A 631 -11.54 34.60 -13.00
C TYR A 631 -11.75 35.87 -13.82
N ASP A 632 -12.94 36.04 -14.37
CA ASP A 632 -13.31 37.28 -15.06
C ASP A 632 -13.55 38.41 -14.07
N GLN A 633 -13.08 39.64 -14.38
CA GLN A 633 -13.17 40.79 -13.53
C GLN A 633 -14.62 41.06 -13.09
N GLY A 634 -14.82 41.24 -11.80
CA GLY A 634 -16.13 41.53 -11.17
C GLY A 634 -17.06 40.34 -11.03
N LYS A 635 -16.68 39.15 -11.49
CA LYS A 635 -17.44 37.91 -11.29
C LYS A 635 -17.54 37.58 -9.80
N ALA A 636 -18.72 37.24 -9.31
CA ALA A 636 -18.91 36.82 -7.93
C ALA A 636 -18.43 35.37 -7.76
N ILE A 637 -17.45 35.17 -6.90
CA ILE A 637 -16.80 33.88 -6.63
C ILE A 637 -17.11 33.46 -5.20
N SER A 638 -17.46 32.19 -5.01
CA SER A 638 -17.55 31.57 -3.68
C SER A 638 -16.16 31.21 -3.22
N VAL A 639 -15.66 31.90 -2.19
CA VAL A 639 -14.39 31.62 -1.50
C VAL A 639 -14.68 30.76 -0.29
N ASN A 640 -13.99 29.64 -0.15
CA ASN A 640 -14.22 28.68 0.91
C ASN A 640 -12.91 28.43 1.66
N ALA A 641 -12.97 28.45 2.99
CA ALA A 641 -11.85 28.11 3.85
C ALA A 641 -12.16 26.84 4.66
N PHE A 642 -11.25 25.88 4.59
CA PHE A 642 -11.24 24.72 5.47
C PHE A 642 -10.22 24.95 6.57
N SER A 643 -10.63 24.84 7.82
CA SER A 643 -9.76 25.11 8.97
C SER A 643 -10.20 24.32 10.21
N ASN A 644 -9.24 24.03 11.07
CA ASN A 644 -9.47 23.52 12.43
C ASN A 644 -9.31 24.62 13.51
N CYS A 645 -9.13 25.89 13.10
CA CYS A 645 -8.96 27.01 14.01
C CYS A 645 -10.31 27.66 14.40
N GLU A 646 -10.29 28.48 15.45
CA GLU A 646 -11.50 29.14 15.99
C GLU A 646 -12.16 30.13 15.02
N GLU A 647 -11.31 30.90 14.32
CA GLU A 647 -11.76 31.92 13.38
C GLU A 647 -10.80 32.10 12.20
N VAL A 648 -11.33 32.57 11.09
CA VAL A 648 -10.57 32.92 9.88
C VAL A 648 -10.95 34.33 9.42
N GLU A 649 -9.92 35.16 9.19
CA GLU A 649 -10.06 36.46 8.56
C GLU A 649 -9.61 36.39 7.10
N LEU A 650 -10.47 36.85 6.18
CA LEU A 650 -10.17 36.87 4.75
C LEU A 650 -9.73 38.26 4.31
N PHE A 651 -8.70 38.33 3.48
CA PHE A 651 -8.19 39.56 2.90
C PHE A 651 -8.16 39.46 1.38
N LEU A 652 -8.48 40.57 0.70
CA LEU A 652 -8.22 40.76 -0.73
C LEU A 652 -7.35 41.99 -0.91
N ASN A 653 -6.17 41.84 -1.48
CA ASN A 653 -5.20 42.95 -1.65
C ASN A 653 -4.91 43.72 -0.35
N ASN A 654 -4.68 42.98 0.75
CA ASN A 654 -4.49 43.49 2.12
C ASN A 654 -5.70 44.23 2.76
N LYS A 655 -6.85 44.29 2.06
CA LYS A 655 -8.09 44.81 2.63
C LYS A 655 -8.87 43.65 3.27
N SER A 656 -9.18 43.78 4.57
CA SER A 656 -10.01 42.80 5.27
C SER A 656 -11.43 42.74 4.71
N LEU A 657 -11.89 41.56 4.43
CA LEU A 657 -13.27 41.22 4.05
C LEU A 657 -14.08 40.71 5.25
N GLY A 658 -13.47 40.76 6.44
CA GLY A 658 -14.06 40.38 7.71
C GLY A 658 -13.61 39.02 8.24
N THR A 659 -13.74 38.87 9.54
CA THR A 659 -13.49 37.67 10.31
C THR A 659 -14.75 36.84 10.46
N ARG A 660 -14.68 35.53 10.31
CA ARG A 660 -15.76 34.57 10.53
C ARG A 660 -15.32 33.48 11.48
N LYS A 661 -16.21 33.06 12.38
CA LYS A 661 -15.94 32.01 13.37
C LYS A 661 -16.35 30.65 12.82
N MET A 662 -15.54 29.64 13.05
CA MET A 662 -15.83 28.27 12.63
C MET A 662 -17.12 27.72 13.26
N ALA A 663 -17.43 28.13 14.49
CA ALA A 663 -18.64 27.71 15.21
C ALA A 663 -19.96 28.11 14.52
N ASP A 664 -19.93 29.14 13.65
CA ASP A 664 -21.10 29.60 12.89
C ASP A 664 -21.37 28.73 11.64
N PHE A 665 -20.49 27.79 11.32
CA PHE A 665 -20.55 26.92 10.11
C PHE A 665 -20.65 25.44 10.48
N GLN A 666 -21.87 24.93 10.54
CA GLN A 666 -22.13 23.51 10.86
C GLN A 666 -21.50 22.53 9.87
N ASN A 667 -21.35 22.94 8.61
CA ASN A 667 -20.71 22.14 7.54
C ASN A 667 -19.17 22.21 7.57
N ARG A 668 -18.57 22.83 8.60
CA ARG A 668 -17.12 22.98 8.77
C ARG A 668 -16.42 23.68 7.59
N THR A 669 -17.16 24.51 6.85
CA THR A 669 -16.66 25.27 5.70
C THR A 669 -17.04 26.74 5.85
N ILE A 670 -16.07 27.60 6.12
CA ILE A 670 -16.28 29.05 6.17
C ILE A 670 -16.31 29.56 4.73
N SER A 671 -17.35 30.31 4.35
CA SER A 671 -17.52 30.77 2.96
C SER A 671 -17.77 32.28 2.88
N TRP A 672 -17.23 32.92 1.84
CA TRP A 672 -17.48 34.31 1.47
C TRP A 672 -17.90 34.39 0.01
N ASP A 673 -18.71 35.41 -0.33
CA ASP A 673 -18.99 35.80 -1.70
C ASP A 673 -18.15 37.03 -2.03
N VAL A 674 -17.16 36.87 -2.90
CA VAL A 674 -16.17 37.90 -3.20
C VAL A 674 -16.20 38.20 -4.70
N PRO A 675 -16.45 39.45 -5.12
CA PRO A 675 -16.23 39.86 -6.50
C PRO A 675 -14.75 39.71 -6.84
N PHE A 676 -14.48 39.03 -7.96
CA PHE A 676 -13.10 38.87 -8.40
C PHE A 676 -12.44 40.20 -8.71
N GLU A 677 -11.29 40.43 -8.14
CA GLU A 677 -10.32 41.48 -8.48
C GLU A 677 -8.93 40.83 -8.53
N ASN A 678 -8.12 41.27 -9.50
CA ASN A 678 -6.74 40.82 -9.59
C ASN A 678 -5.96 41.10 -8.29
N GLY A 679 -5.13 40.17 -7.88
CA GLY A 679 -4.25 40.30 -6.73
C GLY A 679 -4.15 39.08 -5.86
N THR A 680 -4.00 39.29 -4.54
CA THR A 680 -3.81 38.23 -3.54
C THR A 680 -5.04 38.09 -2.67
N LEU A 681 -5.60 36.88 -2.67
CA LEU A 681 -6.61 36.45 -1.72
C LEU A 681 -5.92 35.69 -0.57
N ARG A 682 -6.01 36.16 0.67
CA ARG A 682 -5.31 35.58 1.81
C ARG A 682 -6.29 35.29 2.95
N ALA A 683 -6.22 34.06 3.48
CA ALA A 683 -6.90 33.68 4.71
C ALA A 683 -5.91 33.57 5.86
N VAL A 684 -6.26 34.13 7.00
CA VAL A 684 -5.47 34.08 8.24
C VAL A 684 -6.31 33.41 9.32
N ALA A 685 -5.89 32.25 9.76
CA ALA A 685 -6.55 31.50 10.83
C ALA A 685 -6.01 31.93 12.20
N LYS A 686 -6.90 32.07 13.17
CA LYS A 686 -6.57 32.51 14.51
C LYS A 686 -7.14 31.59 15.58
N ASN A 687 -6.38 31.41 16.66
CA ASN A 687 -6.81 30.80 17.90
C ASN A 687 -6.56 31.79 19.05
N ASN A 688 -7.56 32.05 19.90
CA ASN A 688 -7.47 33.04 20.99
C ASN A 688 -6.97 34.41 20.48
N GLY A 689 -7.42 34.81 19.29
CA GLY A 689 -7.07 36.11 18.66
C GLY A 689 -5.63 36.19 18.12
N ARG A 690 -4.84 35.09 18.16
CA ARG A 690 -3.47 35.02 17.62
C ARG A 690 -3.47 34.31 16.29
N GLU A 691 -2.72 34.82 15.32
CA GLU A 691 -2.48 34.17 14.06
C GLU A 691 -1.67 32.84 14.27
N VAL A 692 -2.17 31.74 13.71
CA VAL A 692 -1.57 30.41 13.85
C VAL A 692 -1.32 29.70 12.51
N ALA A 693 -2.02 30.12 11.45
CA ALA A 693 -1.82 29.60 10.10
C ALA A 693 -2.35 30.60 9.06
N TYR A 694 -1.87 30.51 7.83
CA TYR A 694 -2.40 31.27 6.70
C TYR A 694 -2.30 30.46 5.41
N ASP A 695 -3.09 30.87 4.42
CA ASP A 695 -3.04 30.36 3.04
C ASP A 695 -3.34 31.49 2.05
N GLU A 696 -2.75 31.43 0.86
CA GLU A 696 -2.85 32.48 -0.14
C GLU A 696 -3.10 31.91 -1.54
N LEU A 697 -4.02 32.56 -2.27
CA LEU A 697 -4.23 32.37 -3.70
C LEU A 697 -3.91 33.69 -4.43
N ILE A 698 -3.13 33.59 -5.50
CA ILE A 698 -2.64 34.75 -6.25
C ILE A 698 -3.17 34.66 -7.67
N THR A 699 -3.67 35.80 -8.20
CA THR A 699 -4.00 35.88 -9.62
C THR A 699 -2.74 35.71 -10.47
N THR A 700 -2.77 34.74 -11.39
CA THR A 700 -1.62 34.43 -12.24
C THR A 700 -1.67 35.17 -13.59
N ALA A 701 -0.50 35.43 -14.15
CA ALA A 701 -0.36 35.85 -15.53
C ALA A 701 -0.28 34.63 -16.49
N ALA A 702 -0.09 34.86 -17.76
CA ALA A 702 0.14 33.79 -18.72
C ALA A 702 1.39 32.96 -18.34
N PRO A 703 1.41 31.66 -18.63
CA PRO A 703 2.58 30.83 -18.39
C PRO A 703 3.79 31.31 -19.22
N VAL A 704 4.97 31.33 -18.56
CA VAL A 704 6.20 31.87 -19.17
C VAL A 704 7.39 30.93 -18.99
N LYS A 705 7.41 30.17 -17.89
CA LYS A 705 8.56 29.33 -17.53
C LYS A 705 8.20 28.04 -16.85
N LEU A 706 9.11 27.07 -16.97
CA LEU A 706 9.11 25.86 -16.14
C LEU A 706 9.95 26.09 -14.90
N VAL A 707 9.47 25.60 -13.77
CA VAL A 707 10.24 25.48 -12.52
C VAL A 707 10.26 24.02 -12.12
N ALA A 708 11.43 23.48 -11.75
CA ALA A 708 11.55 22.10 -11.33
C ALA A 708 12.41 21.96 -10.08
N ILE A 709 11.97 21.10 -9.18
CA ILE A 709 12.64 20.81 -7.90
C ILE A 709 12.69 19.30 -7.72
N SER A 710 13.86 18.78 -7.35
CA SER A 710 13.98 17.38 -6.91
C SER A 710 13.89 17.28 -5.40
N ASP A 711 13.32 16.18 -4.89
CA ASP A 711 13.26 15.86 -3.45
C ASP A 711 14.63 15.49 -2.87
N VAL A 712 15.60 15.12 -3.72
CA VAL A 712 16.97 14.77 -3.36
C VAL A 712 17.98 15.43 -4.31
N THR A 713 19.22 15.58 -3.86
CA THR A 713 20.35 16.04 -4.65
C THR A 713 21.27 14.91 -5.09
N SER A 714 21.23 13.78 -4.36
CA SER A 714 22.02 12.59 -4.66
C SER A 714 21.21 11.31 -4.52
N LEU A 715 21.57 10.30 -5.30
CA LEU A 715 21.03 8.96 -5.31
C LEU A 715 22.14 7.95 -5.03
N LYS A 716 21.85 6.84 -4.37
CA LYS A 716 22.77 5.71 -4.31
C LYS A 716 22.81 4.99 -5.65
N ALA A 717 23.99 4.55 -6.05
CA ALA A 717 24.20 3.78 -7.27
C ALA A 717 23.90 2.28 -7.04
N ASP A 718 22.65 1.96 -6.66
CA ASP A 718 22.21 0.61 -6.25
C ASP A 718 21.10 0.02 -7.14
N LYS A 719 20.69 0.71 -8.22
CA LYS A 719 19.55 0.37 -9.09
C LYS A 719 18.17 0.43 -8.42
N GLU A 720 18.07 0.89 -7.18
CA GLU A 720 16.82 0.92 -6.39
C GLU A 720 16.45 2.34 -5.98
N ASP A 721 17.42 3.22 -5.74
CA ASP A 721 17.15 4.57 -5.24
C ASP A 721 16.45 5.45 -6.28
N LEU A 722 15.56 6.32 -5.80
CA LEU A 722 14.60 7.07 -6.61
C LEU A 722 14.70 8.58 -6.32
N ALA A 723 14.61 9.41 -7.37
CA ALA A 723 14.36 10.85 -7.27
C ALA A 723 12.99 11.19 -7.83
N HIS A 724 12.28 12.09 -7.16
CA HIS A 724 11.07 12.72 -7.65
C HIS A 724 11.40 14.13 -8.12
N VAL A 725 11.19 14.41 -9.43
CA VAL A 725 11.33 15.75 -9.96
C VAL A 725 9.95 16.35 -10.16
N PHE A 726 9.61 17.32 -9.32
CA PHE A 726 8.35 18.06 -9.37
C PHE A 726 8.50 19.23 -10.34
N VAL A 727 7.70 19.24 -11.39
CA VAL A 727 7.71 20.26 -12.43
C VAL A 727 6.45 21.10 -12.34
N THR A 728 6.58 22.42 -12.39
CA THR A 728 5.47 23.36 -12.41
C THR A 728 5.58 24.32 -13.58
N VAL A 729 4.45 24.65 -14.17
CA VAL A 729 4.30 25.69 -15.19
C VAL A 729 3.93 26.98 -14.50
N CYS A 730 4.81 27.99 -14.61
CA CYS A 730 4.70 29.23 -13.85
C CYS A 730 4.62 30.47 -14.74
N ASP A 731 4.03 31.53 -14.20
CA ASP A 731 4.10 32.88 -14.72
C ASP A 731 5.49 33.52 -14.47
N GLU A 732 5.68 34.76 -14.90
CA GLU A 732 6.95 35.49 -14.70
C GLU A 732 7.32 35.64 -13.22
N ALA A 733 6.34 35.86 -12.35
CA ALA A 733 6.55 35.98 -10.89
C ALA A 733 6.89 34.64 -10.22
N GLY A 734 6.67 33.52 -10.89
CA GLY A 734 6.91 32.17 -10.34
C GLY A 734 5.69 31.51 -9.72
N ASN A 735 4.50 32.10 -9.88
CA ASN A 735 3.27 31.51 -9.42
C ASN A 735 2.84 30.38 -10.36
N VAL A 736 2.36 29.27 -9.82
CA VAL A 736 1.87 28.13 -10.62
C VAL A 736 0.58 28.51 -11.33
N VAL A 737 0.58 28.39 -12.64
CA VAL A 737 -0.60 28.66 -13.47
C VAL A 737 -1.49 27.43 -13.48
N TYR A 738 -2.53 27.44 -12.63
CA TYR A 738 -3.39 26.27 -12.38
C TYR A 738 -4.04 25.70 -13.65
N ASN A 739 -4.40 26.54 -14.61
CA ASN A 739 -5.03 26.09 -15.85
C ASN A 739 -4.05 25.68 -16.95
N ALA A 740 -2.75 25.72 -16.69
CA ALA A 740 -1.73 25.35 -17.67
C ALA A 740 -1.72 23.86 -17.97
N ARG A 741 -1.63 23.53 -19.26
CA ARG A 741 -1.60 22.17 -19.82
C ARG A 741 -0.53 22.03 -20.89
N ASN A 742 0.59 22.69 -20.72
CA ASN A 742 1.69 22.68 -21.68
C ASN A 742 2.31 21.28 -21.77
N GLU A 743 2.67 20.83 -22.98
CA GLU A 743 3.49 19.64 -23.18
C GLU A 743 4.90 19.91 -22.68
N ILE A 744 5.42 19.04 -21.83
CA ILE A 744 6.75 19.13 -21.24
C ILE A 744 7.60 17.97 -21.79
N SER A 745 8.74 18.32 -22.40
CA SER A 745 9.76 17.37 -22.84
C SER A 745 10.84 17.22 -21.77
N CYS A 746 11.30 15.99 -21.56
CA CYS A 746 12.30 15.63 -20.54
C CYS A 746 13.49 14.92 -21.20
N GLU A 747 14.64 15.59 -21.30
CA GLU A 747 15.90 14.99 -21.73
C GLU A 747 16.77 14.68 -20.53
N ILE A 748 17.26 13.44 -20.46
CA ILE A 748 18.01 12.92 -19.32
C ILE A 748 19.37 12.42 -19.78
N SER A 749 20.42 12.81 -19.06
CA SER A 749 21.77 12.29 -19.23
C SER A 749 22.37 11.94 -17.86
N GLY A 750 23.25 10.92 -17.84
CA GLY A 750 23.86 10.42 -16.61
C GLY A 750 23.32 9.05 -16.18
N PRO A 751 23.77 8.53 -15.01
CA PRO A 751 23.51 7.15 -14.59
C PRO A 751 22.13 6.97 -13.93
N VAL A 752 21.06 7.34 -14.61
CA VAL A 752 19.65 7.14 -14.20
C VAL A 752 18.80 6.67 -15.37
N ARG A 753 17.65 6.10 -15.04
CA ARG A 753 16.58 5.74 -15.99
C ARG A 753 15.27 6.45 -15.63
N LEU A 754 14.51 6.84 -16.63
CA LEU A 754 13.14 7.32 -16.47
C LEU A 754 12.24 6.12 -16.19
N LEU A 755 11.55 6.14 -15.04
CA LEU A 755 10.53 5.15 -14.75
C LEU A 755 9.16 5.54 -15.31
N GLY A 756 8.87 6.83 -15.35
CA GLY A 756 7.65 7.37 -15.92
C GLY A 756 7.43 8.82 -15.56
N MET A 757 6.43 9.42 -16.21
CA MET A 757 5.94 10.77 -15.94
C MET A 757 4.46 10.68 -15.58
N GLU A 758 3.98 11.45 -14.59
CA GLU A 758 2.59 11.40 -14.10
C GLU A 758 2.02 12.81 -13.93
N ASP A 759 0.95 13.10 -14.67
CA ASP A 759 0.21 14.35 -14.59
C ASP A 759 -1.05 14.30 -13.71
N ALA A 760 -1.49 13.09 -13.36
CA ALA A 760 -2.73 12.77 -12.63
C ALA A 760 -4.02 13.20 -13.34
N ASN A 761 -4.00 13.48 -14.62
CA ASN A 761 -5.20 13.79 -15.39
C ASN A 761 -6.02 12.52 -15.64
N PRO A 762 -7.28 12.42 -15.18
CA PRO A 762 -8.06 11.18 -15.26
C PRO A 762 -8.40 10.74 -16.69
N VAL A 763 -8.21 11.58 -17.68
CA VAL A 763 -8.52 11.29 -19.06
C VAL A 763 -7.31 11.36 -20.00
N ASN A 764 -6.12 11.54 -19.43
CA ASN A 764 -4.89 11.49 -20.22
C ASN A 764 -4.51 10.03 -20.49
N ILE A 765 -4.29 9.70 -21.76
CA ILE A 765 -3.91 8.37 -22.25
C ILE A 765 -2.56 8.39 -22.98
N GLU A 766 -1.73 9.40 -22.70
CA GLU A 766 -0.36 9.46 -23.18
C GLU A 766 0.47 8.32 -22.59
N ASP A 767 1.50 7.90 -23.34
CA ASP A 767 2.38 6.84 -22.88
C ASP A 767 3.20 7.32 -21.68
N TYR A 768 3.08 6.64 -20.56
CA TYR A 768 3.82 6.96 -19.34
C TYR A 768 5.34 6.86 -19.47
N LYS A 769 5.81 6.08 -20.44
CA LYS A 769 7.25 5.84 -20.67
C LYS A 769 7.86 6.78 -21.69
N ASP A 770 7.03 7.60 -22.32
CA ASP A 770 7.50 8.65 -23.22
C ASP A 770 8.24 9.74 -22.44
N LYS A 771 9.14 10.45 -23.15
CA LYS A 771 9.88 11.59 -22.61
C LYS A 771 9.14 12.91 -22.77
N LYS A 772 7.85 12.85 -23.09
CA LYS A 772 6.96 13.99 -23.26
C LYS A 772 5.63 13.70 -22.61
N GLN A 773 5.10 14.65 -21.87
CA GLN A 773 3.79 14.58 -21.29
C GLN A 773 3.21 15.97 -21.01
N HIS A 774 1.89 16.11 -21.12
CA HIS A 774 1.22 17.35 -20.74
C HIS A 774 1.22 17.53 -19.22
N ALA A 775 1.33 18.77 -18.78
CA ALA A 775 1.04 19.15 -17.40
C ALA A 775 -0.47 19.14 -17.17
N TYR A 776 -0.88 18.83 -15.94
CA TYR A 776 -2.27 18.96 -15.49
C TYR A 776 -2.31 19.84 -14.23
N HIS A 777 -3.20 20.82 -14.24
CA HIS A 777 -3.22 21.87 -13.22
C HIS A 777 -1.84 22.54 -13.01
N GLY A 778 -1.10 22.73 -14.11
CA GLY A 778 0.22 23.32 -14.10
C GLY A 778 1.32 22.47 -13.47
N LYS A 779 1.10 21.15 -13.28
CA LYS A 779 2.01 20.24 -12.57
C LYS A 779 2.30 18.99 -13.37
N LEU A 780 3.50 18.43 -13.16
CA LEU A 780 3.92 17.13 -13.67
C LEU A 780 4.96 16.55 -12.71
N LEU A 781 4.90 15.24 -12.46
CA LEU A 781 5.88 14.50 -11.66
C LEU A 781 6.69 13.56 -12.55
N ILE A 782 8.01 13.53 -12.35
CA ILE A 782 8.94 12.66 -13.08
C ILE A 782 9.65 11.76 -12.08
N TYR A 783 9.68 10.46 -12.36
CA TYR A 783 10.35 9.45 -11.55
C TYR A 783 11.65 9.01 -12.19
N LEU A 784 12.77 9.19 -11.48
CA LEU A 784 14.11 8.84 -11.93
C LEU A 784 14.73 7.81 -10.99
N GLN A 785 15.12 6.66 -11.51
CA GLN A 785 15.78 5.61 -10.73
C GLN A 785 17.27 5.55 -11.05
N SER A 786 18.10 5.37 -10.04
CA SER A 786 19.54 5.18 -10.17
C SER A 786 19.90 3.93 -10.99
N THR A 787 21.11 3.91 -11.56
CA THR A 787 21.76 2.70 -12.05
C THR A 787 22.82 2.24 -11.06
N ASP A 788 23.65 1.26 -11.44
CA ASP A 788 24.81 0.79 -10.67
C ASP A 788 26.08 1.64 -10.87
N LYS A 789 25.94 2.81 -11.52
CA LYS A 789 27.09 3.69 -11.84
C LYS A 789 26.97 5.01 -11.08
N THR A 790 28.10 5.50 -10.59
CA THR A 790 28.21 6.84 -10.02
C THR A 790 28.44 7.89 -11.10
N GLY A 791 27.99 9.12 -10.88
CA GLY A 791 28.23 10.23 -11.80
C GLY A 791 27.18 11.32 -11.74
N ASN A 792 27.41 12.39 -12.50
CA ASN A 792 26.50 13.52 -12.59
C ASN A 792 25.28 13.18 -13.46
N ILE A 793 24.13 13.68 -13.04
CA ILE A 793 22.86 13.55 -13.72
C ILE A 793 22.39 14.95 -14.14
N THR A 794 21.99 15.09 -15.39
CA THR A 794 21.38 16.32 -15.88
C THR A 794 20.00 16.03 -16.47
N VAL A 795 18.98 16.70 -15.97
CA VAL A 795 17.60 16.63 -16.45
C VAL A 795 17.24 17.98 -17.07
N ILE A 796 17.07 18.04 -18.38
CA ILE A 796 16.68 19.24 -19.11
C ILE A 796 15.19 19.15 -19.42
N LEU A 797 14.44 20.16 -18.98
CA LEU A 797 13.00 20.27 -19.20
C LEU A 797 12.71 21.46 -20.13
N SER A 798 11.92 21.20 -21.15
CA SER A 798 11.54 22.22 -22.15
C SER A 798 10.05 22.11 -22.51
N SER A 799 9.47 23.20 -22.95
CA SER A 799 8.10 23.29 -23.44
C SER A 799 8.01 24.45 -24.46
N ASP A 800 7.22 24.26 -25.48
CA ASP A 800 7.07 25.28 -26.53
C ASP A 800 6.51 26.57 -25.96
N GLY A 801 7.22 27.67 -26.26
CA GLY A 801 6.83 29.03 -25.82
C GLY A 801 7.14 29.34 -24.36
N LEU A 802 7.81 28.44 -23.64
CA LEU A 802 8.21 28.67 -22.25
C LEU A 802 9.74 28.65 -22.09
N HIS A 803 10.25 29.38 -21.11
CA HIS A 803 11.62 29.21 -20.63
C HIS A 803 11.77 27.84 -19.94
N GLY A 804 12.66 27.01 -20.50
CA GLY A 804 12.99 25.71 -19.93
C GLY A 804 13.79 25.82 -18.61
N THR A 805 14.00 24.68 -17.97
CA THR A 805 14.79 24.58 -16.72
C THR A 805 15.65 23.32 -16.71
N THR A 806 16.68 23.30 -15.85
CA THR A 806 17.58 22.16 -15.70
C THR A 806 17.72 21.79 -14.23
N VAL A 807 17.59 20.50 -13.93
CA VAL A 807 17.86 19.93 -12.61
C VAL A 807 19.17 19.16 -12.66
N GLN A 808 20.04 19.38 -11.69
CA GLN A 808 21.33 18.68 -11.53
C GLN A 808 21.25 17.78 -10.30
N LEU A 809 21.60 16.51 -10.48
CA LEU A 809 21.69 15.50 -9.43
C LEU A 809 23.00 14.73 -9.60
N GLU A 810 23.30 13.84 -8.67
CA GLU A 810 24.41 12.92 -8.79
C GLU A 810 24.03 11.52 -8.26
N THR A 811 24.70 10.48 -8.75
CA THR A 811 24.71 9.18 -8.11
C THR A 811 26.03 8.99 -7.38
N ILE A 812 25.94 8.49 -6.15
CA ILE A 812 27.05 8.24 -5.24
C ILE A 812 27.09 6.75 -4.84
N GLU A 813 28.22 6.28 -4.27
CA GLU A 813 28.37 4.91 -3.75
C GLU A 813 27.42 4.59 -2.61
#